data_9adaf5db71340f9771ed37ea3da01f73
#
_entry.id   9adaf5db71340f9771ed37ea3da01f73
#
_cell.length_a   1.000
_cell.length_b   1.000
_cell.length_c   1.000
_cell.angle_alpha   90.00
_cell.angle_beta   90.00
_cell.angle_gamma   90.00
#
_symmetry.space_group_name_H-M   'P 1'
#
loop_
_entity.id
_entity.type
_entity.pdbx_description
1 polymer ?
#
loop_
_entity_poly.entity_id
_entity_poly.type
_entity_poly.pdbx_seq_one_letter_code
_entity_poly.pdbx_strand_id
1 'polypeptide(L)'
;MNINKNIKVALMALAAFMATGSMTSCSDEPDSQYFYTFTGEMLSDYISNREQYSEFKYIVEKADLMDLLSTYGRYTCFLPDNKAVDEYLQSKGIPCVDSLSVADCDTIARTHLVQNMYSTFEMVLDFLPTYNLQGRYLATKPIVDENGNAVIQIEGNAHIIFSDTLPDGQIIHQNDSVENGIVQPVNKVIEKSNCYIADILRDNPNIKLFYEALVATGVRNEIELIEDVTYSKNQPKYKYRSHTHSEVGWVPEKKKYGFTAFVEPDSIYRAKFEEYGIDTSKGDLHALYDLAVKLYDPVYGSGDDLHRDDLKEGWKFENLTDSINPLKRFIRYHIMNRYVPGTNKLTSMEIPEHGKYPFGFDATLVNPTEWYYTLLPHTMLKVSMLTMNKDEQGRDCRGDDRDKVKGFFLNRRYGETSDYQFRGAYIIKDVEAEYENDALNGHYFYVDDLVAFTTDVRDKVQNMRIRMDFSTVFPEVMTNDMRDEGNYLGDDPDNTPDESNEPKNGKNRYFPDGYLDGVTVNNDGHLVLRRPHLYYWSWQGDEWNLFGDYDMTFRIPPVPFSGEWQFRLGFCSIPTRGVMQVYFDGKPQGIPLDMTKDLNTDMYLGDRYKNYDAYMKMTDEEKAEYQKVLKNLGAYDDGRSQLIGQKDHPLGNASGMYRRILCQTDVDCTKDHYIRFRVASDGKGNNNEFMFDFFEMVPKSVYAVDGEGAMEDDL
;
A
#
# COMPACT_ATOMS: atom_id res chain seq x y z
N MET A 1 -56.55 50.30 -27.94
CA MET A 1 -56.94 49.37 -26.91
C MET A 1 -56.37 49.86 -25.57
N ASN A 2 -57.27 50.44 -24.75
CA ASN A 2 -56.84 51.09 -23.49
C ASN A 2 -56.51 50.02 -22.44
N ILE A 3 -55.23 49.90 -22.15
CA ILE A 3 -54.76 49.05 -21.02
C ILE A 3 -55.17 49.76 -19.73
N ASN A 4 -56.02 49.11 -18.96
CA ASN A 4 -56.66 49.53 -17.77
C ASN A 4 -55.64 50.16 -16.78
N LYS A 5 -55.93 51.35 -16.29
CA LYS A 5 -55.05 52.15 -15.40
C LYS A 5 -54.61 51.36 -14.17
N ASN A 6 -55.41 50.40 -13.76
CA ASN A 6 -55.16 49.55 -12.60
C ASN A 6 -54.06 48.49 -12.87
N ILE A 7 -53.87 48.05 -14.15
CA ILE A 7 -52.79 47.12 -14.53
C ILE A 7 -51.47 47.85 -14.54
N LYS A 8 -51.42 49.13 -14.93
CA LYS A 8 -50.19 49.93 -14.88
C LYS A 8 -49.78 50.22 -13.44
N VAL A 9 -50.66 50.42 -12.54
CA VAL A 9 -50.37 50.62 -11.10
C VAL A 9 -49.88 49.30 -10.47
N ALA A 10 -50.48 48.17 -10.82
CA ALA A 10 -50.03 46.85 -10.33
C ALA A 10 -48.67 46.49 -10.86
N LEU A 11 -48.34 46.79 -12.13
CA LEU A 11 -47.02 46.57 -12.72
C LEU A 11 -45.95 47.50 -12.14
N MET A 12 -46.29 48.75 -11.81
CA MET A 12 -45.37 49.63 -11.11
C MET A 12 -45.14 49.25 -9.65
N ALA A 13 -46.13 48.72 -8.96
CA ALA A 13 -45.99 48.20 -7.60
C ALA A 13 -45.12 46.92 -7.58
N LEU A 14 -45.28 46.04 -8.58
CA LEU A 14 -44.44 44.83 -8.72
C LEU A 14 -43.00 45.17 -9.07
N ALA A 15 -42.75 46.16 -9.91
CA ALA A 15 -41.42 46.66 -10.23
C ALA A 15 -40.76 47.37 -9.04
N ALA A 16 -41.51 48.10 -8.22
CA ALA A 16 -41.02 48.70 -6.98
C ALA A 16 -40.67 47.64 -5.92
N PHE A 17 -41.46 46.55 -5.85
CA PHE A 17 -41.19 45.46 -4.92
C PHE A 17 -39.96 44.63 -5.34
N MET A 18 -39.70 44.48 -6.65
CA MET A 18 -38.48 43.86 -7.16
C MET A 18 -37.22 44.75 -7.04
N ALA A 19 -37.41 46.06 -7.01
CA ALA A 19 -36.30 47.00 -6.83
C ALA A 19 -35.87 47.18 -5.36
N THR A 20 -36.74 46.85 -4.40
CA THR A 20 -36.39 46.90 -2.97
C THR A 20 -35.85 45.58 -2.44
N GLY A 21 -35.94 44.46 -3.23
CA GLY A 21 -35.39 43.15 -2.86
C GLY A 21 -33.94 42.94 -3.27
N SER A 22 -33.30 43.88 -3.95
CA SER A 22 -31.94 43.71 -4.48
C SER A 22 -30.87 44.62 -3.85
N MET A 23 -31.14 45.12 -2.65
CA MET A 23 -30.15 45.84 -1.84
C MET A 23 -29.94 45.18 -0.46
N THR A 24 -29.89 43.84 -0.42
CA THR A 24 -29.09 43.20 0.60
C THR A 24 -27.68 43.14 0.01
N SER A 25 -26.91 44.16 0.28
CA SER A 25 -25.45 44.08 0.21
C SER A 25 -25.08 42.84 1.01
N CYS A 26 -24.55 41.83 0.36
CA CYS A 26 -23.71 40.88 1.07
C CYS A 26 -22.61 41.73 1.71
N SER A 27 -22.67 41.92 3.01
CA SER A 27 -21.49 42.31 3.75
C SER A 27 -20.53 41.19 3.52
N ASP A 28 -19.38 41.47 2.88
CA ASP A 28 -18.26 40.52 2.76
C ASP A 28 -17.64 40.21 4.13
N GLU A 29 -18.24 40.68 5.21
CA GLU A 29 -17.87 40.26 6.55
C GLU A 29 -18.61 38.96 6.87
N PRO A 30 -17.89 37.84 7.04
CA PRO A 30 -18.53 36.60 7.46
C PRO A 30 -19.28 36.82 8.77
N ASP A 31 -20.52 36.38 8.83
CA ASP A 31 -21.34 36.52 10.04
C ASP A 31 -20.63 35.80 11.18
N SER A 32 -20.37 36.52 12.27
CA SER A 32 -19.68 36.00 13.44
C SER A 32 -20.38 34.78 14.07
N GLN A 33 -21.62 34.50 13.73
CA GLN A 33 -22.37 33.31 14.15
C GLN A 33 -21.84 32.03 13.49
N TYR A 34 -21.12 32.14 12.37
CA TYR A 34 -20.52 31.02 11.68
C TYR A 34 -19.02 30.82 12.00
N PHE A 35 -18.44 31.70 12.80
CA PHE A 35 -17.12 31.47 13.35
C PHE A 35 -17.24 30.54 14.55
N TYR A 36 -16.76 29.34 14.42
CA TYR A 36 -16.54 28.48 15.57
C TYR A 36 -15.48 29.15 16.45
N THR A 37 -15.91 29.72 17.55
CA THR A 37 -15.00 30.29 18.55
C THR A 37 -14.58 29.13 19.42
N PHE A 38 -13.32 28.71 19.29
CA PHE A 38 -12.74 27.72 20.19
C PHE A 38 -12.81 28.26 21.61
N THR A 39 -13.53 27.57 22.49
CA THR A 39 -13.68 27.91 23.90
C THR A 39 -12.85 26.99 24.79
N GLY A 40 -12.28 25.94 24.21
CA GLY A 40 -11.42 24.97 24.87
C GLY A 40 -9.94 25.22 24.68
N GLU A 41 -9.14 24.37 25.29
CA GLU A 41 -7.68 24.42 25.22
C GLU A 41 -7.20 23.85 23.88
N MET A 42 -6.32 24.56 23.17
CA MET A 42 -5.63 24.08 21.97
C MET A 42 -4.34 23.35 22.35
N LEU A 43 -3.75 22.60 21.40
CA LEU A 43 -2.43 21.97 21.63
C LEU A 43 -1.35 22.99 22.04
N SER A 44 -1.32 24.15 21.39
CA SER A 44 -0.42 25.24 21.76
C SER A 44 -0.61 25.73 23.18
N ASP A 45 -1.88 25.83 23.63
CA ASP A 45 -2.20 26.23 24.99
C ASP A 45 -1.82 25.16 26.00
N TYR A 46 -2.10 23.88 25.68
CA TYR A 46 -1.74 22.74 26.53
C TYR A 46 -0.24 22.69 26.80
N ILE A 47 0.57 22.86 25.77
CA ILE A 47 2.03 22.89 25.85
C ILE A 47 2.51 24.13 26.63
N SER A 48 1.87 25.30 26.38
CA SER A 48 2.32 26.58 26.94
C SER A 48 1.96 26.80 28.41
N ASN A 49 0.82 26.22 28.85
CA ASN A 49 0.29 26.47 30.19
C ASN A 49 0.86 25.53 31.26
N ARG A 50 1.72 24.56 30.88
CA ARG A 50 2.29 23.57 31.79
C ARG A 50 3.81 23.68 31.82
N GLU A 51 4.37 24.07 32.98
CA GLU A 51 5.80 24.35 33.14
C GLU A 51 6.70 23.14 32.85
N GLN A 52 6.22 21.93 33.11
CA GLN A 52 6.97 20.70 32.83
C GLN A 52 7.20 20.43 31.34
N TYR A 53 6.56 21.14 30.43
CA TYR A 53 6.76 21.03 28.97
C TYR A 53 7.49 22.27 28.40
N SER A 54 8.08 23.09 29.22
CA SER A 54 8.72 24.36 28.80
C SER A 54 9.87 24.15 27.80
N GLU A 55 10.60 23.04 27.89
CA GLU A 55 11.67 22.73 26.96
C GLU A 55 11.12 22.24 25.61
N PHE A 56 10.09 21.39 25.61
CA PHE A 56 9.44 21.01 24.36
C PHE A 56 8.71 22.19 23.73
N LYS A 57 8.12 23.09 24.53
CA LYS A 57 7.60 24.38 24.05
C LYS A 57 8.67 25.17 23.29
N TYR A 58 9.85 25.32 23.88
CA TYR A 58 10.99 26.01 23.24
C TYR A 58 11.35 25.35 21.89
N ILE A 59 11.37 24.03 21.84
CA ILE A 59 11.64 23.26 20.61
C ILE A 59 10.58 23.57 19.53
N VAL A 60 9.30 23.55 19.89
CA VAL A 60 8.18 23.81 18.96
C VAL A 60 8.17 25.26 18.48
N GLU A 61 8.47 26.24 19.37
CA GLU A 61 8.60 27.66 19.03
C GLU A 61 9.76 27.88 18.07
N LYS A 62 10.92 27.30 18.34
CA LYS A 62 12.12 27.41 17.49
C LYS A 62 11.95 26.72 16.12
N ALA A 63 11.09 25.72 16.05
CA ALA A 63 10.68 25.05 14.83
C ALA A 63 9.58 25.78 14.03
N ASP A 64 9.08 26.92 14.53
CA ASP A 64 8.00 27.72 13.93
C ASP A 64 6.69 26.93 13.74
N LEU A 65 6.34 26.07 14.71
CA LEU A 65 5.15 25.22 14.65
C LEU A 65 4.04 25.63 15.63
N MET A 66 4.26 26.61 16.51
CA MET A 66 3.24 27.04 17.48
C MET A 66 1.97 27.58 16.82
N ASP A 67 2.11 28.33 15.73
CA ASP A 67 0.97 28.85 14.98
C ASP A 67 0.13 27.71 14.37
N LEU A 68 0.79 26.66 13.87
CA LEU A 68 0.12 25.46 13.38
C LEU A 68 -0.71 24.79 14.48
N LEU A 69 -0.16 24.68 15.69
CA LEU A 69 -0.80 24.03 16.83
C LEU A 69 -1.86 24.91 17.52
N SER A 70 -1.91 26.20 17.20
CA SER A 70 -2.94 27.14 17.67
C SER A 70 -4.15 27.23 16.75
N THR A 71 -4.09 26.64 15.55
CA THR A 71 -5.16 26.67 14.57
C THR A 71 -5.97 25.38 14.54
N TYR A 72 -7.09 25.42 13.84
CA TYR A 72 -7.92 24.24 13.65
C TYR A 72 -7.13 23.15 12.91
N GLY A 73 -7.17 21.96 13.45
CA GLY A 73 -6.49 20.79 12.91
C GLY A 73 -6.88 19.55 13.68
N ARG A 74 -6.28 18.43 13.31
CA ARG A 74 -6.42 17.15 14.02
C ARG A 74 -5.05 16.58 14.19
N TYR A 75 -4.57 16.57 15.41
CA TYR A 75 -3.21 16.15 15.71
C TYR A 75 -3.18 15.14 16.85
N THR A 76 -2.25 14.23 16.80
CA THR A 76 -1.73 13.54 17.99
C THR A 76 -0.38 14.12 18.29
N CYS A 77 -0.23 14.64 19.51
CA CYS A 77 1.04 15.16 20.01
C CYS A 77 1.61 14.20 21.05
N PHE A 78 2.71 13.54 20.73
CA PHE A 78 3.50 12.78 21.68
C PHE A 78 4.37 13.76 22.46
N LEU A 79 3.98 14.07 23.69
CA LEU A 79 4.51 15.21 24.45
C LEU A 79 5.51 14.77 25.51
N PRO A 80 6.85 14.95 25.30
CA PRO A 80 7.86 14.66 26.30
C PRO A 80 7.93 15.80 27.34
N ASP A 81 8.10 15.45 28.59
CA ASP A 81 8.37 16.42 29.66
C ASP A 81 9.81 16.93 29.63
N ASN A 82 10.12 17.96 30.46
CA ASN A 82 11.46 18.52 30.53
C ASN A 82 12.51 17.47 30.91
N LYS A 83 12.17 16.51 31.78
CA LYS A 83 13.08 15.42 32.14
C LYS A 83 13.42 14.54 30.94
N ALA A 84 12.44 14.20 30.13
CA ALA A 84 12.65 13.41 28.90
C ALA A 84 13.54 14.17 27.90
N VAL A 85 13.35 15.51 27.79
CA VAL A 85 14.18 16.35 26.92
C VAL A 85 15.61 16.46 27.49
N ASP A 86 15.79 16.68 28.80
CA ASP A 86 17.10 16.70 29.45
C ASP A 86 17.87 15.38 29.25
N GLU A 87 17.21 14.24 29.44
CA GLU A 87 17.82 12.92 29.23
C GLU A 87 18.27 12.75 27.76
N TYR A 88 17.46 13.20 26.80
CA TYR A 88 17.82 13.21 25.38
C TYR A 88 19.04 14.08 25.11
N LEU A 89 19.06 15.34 25.59
CA LEU A 89 20.17 16.27 25.41
C LEU A 89 21.47 15.69 26.00
N GLN A 90 21.37 15.12 27.20
CA GLN A 90 22.51 14.46 27.84
C GLN A 90 23.05 13.29 27.02
N SER A 91 22.17 12.46 26.47
CA SER A 91 22.55 11.33 25.62
C SER A 91 23.32 11.76 24.37
N LYS A 92 22.98 12.93 23.83
CA LYS A 92 23.63 13.54 22.65
C LYS A 92 24.84 14.42 22.99
N GLY A 93 25.16 14.60 24.28
CA GLY A 93 26.22 15.50 24.73
C GLY A 93 25.92 16.97 24.47
N ILE A 94 24.64 17.34 24.37
CA ILE A 94 24.16 18.72 24.18
C ILE A 94 23.92 19.35 25.57
N PRO A 95 24.48 20.52 25.85
CA PRO A 95 24.48 21.06 27.21
C PRO A 95 23.10 21.59 27.68
N CYS A 96 22.23 22.04 26.78
CA CYS A 96 20.90 22.53 27.08
C CYS A 96 20.07 22.70 25.82
N VAL A 97 18.74 22.87 25.96
CA VAL A 97 17.79 23.01 24.86
C VAL A 97 18.09 24.20 23.93
N ASP A 98 18.63 25.31 24.48
CA ASP A 98 19.02 26.49 23.70
C ASP A 98 20.12 26.19 22.67
N SER A 99 20.93 25.16 22.92
CA SER A 99 22.05 24.75 22.07
C SER A 99 21.60 23.92 20.85
N LEU A 100 20.37 23.46 20.82
CA LEU A 100 19.81 22.79 19.63
C LEU A 100 19.77 23.77 18.44
N SER A 101 20.09 23.29 17.25
CA SER A 101 19.90 24.08 16.04
C SER A 101 18.40 24.19 15.66
N VAL A 102 18.04 25.11 14.76
CA VAL A 102 16.68 25.19 14.23
C VAL A 102 16.29 23.87 13.54
N ALA A 103 17.23 23.26 12.80
CA ALA A 103 17.00 21.99 12.12
C ALA A 103 16.77 20.83 13.10
N ASP A 104 17.49 20.78 14.23
CA ASP A 104 17.27 19.78 15.26
C ASP A 104 15.90 19.95 15.91
N CYS A 105 15.53 21.21 16.25
CA CYS A 105 14.22 21.54 16.79
C CYS A 105 13.09 21.17 15.82
N ASP A 106 13.23 21.49 14.53
CA ASP A 106 12.25 21.12 13.50
C ASP A 106 12.10 19.59 13.39
N THR A 107 13.22 18.87 13.42
CA THR A 107 13.22 17.40 13.38
C THR A 107 12.51 16.81 14.61
N ILE A 108 12.87 17.25 15.81
CA ILE A 108 12.25 16.74 17.04
C ILE A 108 10.76 17.08 17.06
N ALA A 109 10.38 18.34 16.87
CA ALA A 109 8.98 18.76 16.93
C ALA A 109 8.11 18.00 15.92
N ARG A 110 8.55 17.89 14.66
CA ARG A 110 7.80 17.19 13.62
C ARG A 110 7.75 15.68 13.83
N THR A 111 8.75 15.09 14.48
CA THR A 111 8.72 13.66 14.83
C THR A 111 7.61 13.35 15.82
N HIS A 112 7.33 14.26 16.75
CA HIS A 112 6.34 14.10 17.81
C HIS A 112 4.91 14.47 17.43
N LEU A 113 4.67 14.92 16.20
CA LEU A 113 3.37 15.40 15.73
C LEU A 113 2.87 14.53 14.57
N VAL A 114 1.70 13.96 14.73
CA VAL A 114 0.99 13.19 13.68
C VAL A 114 -0.29 13.92 13.31
N GLN A 115 -0.52 14.10 12.01
CA GLN A 115 -1.69 14.83 11.49
C GLN A 115 -2.92 13.92 11.42
N ASN A 116 -3.27 13.35 12.55
CA ASN A 116 -4.53 12.66 12.83
C ASN A 116 -4.67 12.50 14.34
N MET A 117 -5.88 12.20 14.81
CA MET A 117 -6.14 11.96 16.23
C MET A 117 -6.14 10.46 16.49
N TYR A 118 -5.21 10.00 17.32
CA TYR A 118 -5.11 8.60 17.73
C TYR A 118 -5.20 8.47 19.24
N SER A 119 -6.18 7.73 19.69
CA SER A 119 -6.21 7.20 21.06
C SER A 119 -5.33 5.96 21.19
N THR A 120 -4.94 5.60 22.40
CA THR A 120 -4.13 4.38 22.64
C THR A 120 -4.83 3.10 22.19
N PHE A 121 -6.15 3.10 22.08
CA PHE A 121 -6.92 1.97 21.55
C PHE A 121 -6.73 1.74 20.05
N GLU A 122 -6.30 2.78 19.33
CA GLU A 122 -6.06 2.74 17.89
C GLU A 122 -4.59 2.47 17.57
N MET A 123 -3.71 2.47 18.60
CA MET A 123 -2.27 2.26 18.47
C MET A 123 -1.85 0.81 18.71
N VAL A 124 -2.70 -0.13 18.39
CA VAL A 124 -2.47 -1.57 18.61
C VAL A 124 -1.84 -2.28 17.41
N LEU A 125 -1.67 -1.56 16.32
CA LEU A 125 -0.96 -2.04 15.12
C LEU A 125 0.55 -1.88 15.30
N ASP A 126 1.34 -2.51 14.43
CA ASP A 126 2.81 -2.43 14.47
C ASP A 126 3.33 -0.98 14.32
N PHE A 127 2.52 -0.08 13.76
CA PHE A 127 2.78 1.37 13.68
C PHE A 127 1.50 2.15 13.34
N LEU A 128 1.58 3.48 13.51
CA LEU A 128 0.47 4.37 13.19
C LEU A 128 0.19 4.38 11.69
N PRO A 129 -1.08 4.33 11.28
CA PRO A 129 -1.45 4.35 9.86
C PRO A 129 -1.07 5.64 9.12
N THR A 130 -0.94 6.75 9.84
CA THR A 130 -0.57 8.05 9.29
C THR A 130 0.86 8.43 9.70
N TYR A 131 1.63 8.94 8.78
CA TYR A 131 2.97 9.43 9.06
C TYR A 131 2.95 10.71 9.92
N ASN A 132 4.04 10.94 10.66
CA ASN A 132 4.25 12.17 11.41
C ASN A 132 4.59 13.35 10.47
N LEU A 133 4.73 14.55 11.01
CA LEU A 133 5.07 15.74 10.20
C LEU A 133 6.47 15.70 9.57
N GLN A 134 7.32 14.74 9.94
CA GLN A 134 8.58 14.42 9.25
C GLN A 134 8.36 13.52 8.01
N GLY A 135 7.14 13.03 7.79
CA GLY A 135 6.84 12.07 6.72
C GLY A 135 7.33 10.65 7.03
N ARG A 136 7.41 10.28 8.32
CA ARG A 136 7.83 8.97 8.80
C ARG A 136 6.71 8.32 9.62
N TYR A 137 6.54 7.02 9.46
CA TYR A 137 5.64 6.25 10.32
C TYR A 137 6.27 6.02 11.68
N LEU A 138 5.45 6.03 12.74
CA LEU A 138 5.89 5.73 14.10
C LEU A 138 5.45 4.31 14.47
N ALA A 139 6.43 3.46 14.80
CA ALA A 139 6.17 2.12 15.29
C ALA A 139 5.47 2.16 16.65
N THR A 140 4.47 1.30 16.83
CA THR A 140 3.67 1.22 18.07
C THR A 140 3.58 -0.23 18.53
N LYS A 141 3.71 -0.44 19.85
CA LYS A 141 3.62 -1.77 20.46
C LYS A 141 2.92 -1.70 21.81
N PRO A 142 1.85 -2.44 22.05
CA PRO A 142 1.27 -2.58 23.37
C PRO A 142 2.27 -3.26 24.32
N ILE A 143 2.52 -2.62 25.45
CA ILE A 143 3.38 -3.15 26.52
C ILE A 143 2.72 -2.98 27.88
N VAL A 144 3.29 -3.58 28.91
CA VAL A 144 2.93 -3.32 30.31
C VAL A 144 4.07 -2.55 30.96
N ASP A 145 3.75 -1.38 31.53
CA ASP A 145 4.73 -0.55 32.23
C ASP A 145 5.16 -1.17 33.58
N GLU A 146 6.13 -0.54 34.23
CA GLU A 146 6.66 -0.96 35.53
C GLU A 146 5.60 -0.97 36.65
N ASN A 147 4.51 -0.24 36.48
CA ASN A 147 3.40 -0.14 37.42
C ASN A 147 2.28 -1.14 37.13
N GLY A 148 2.41 -1.92 36.05
CA GLY A 148 1.40 -2.92 35.63
C GLY A 148 0.28 -2.33 34.75
N ASN A 149 0.42 -1.11 34.22
CA ASN A 149 -0.56 -0.50 33.33
C ASN A 149 -0.29 -0.92 31.89
N ALA A 150 -1.36 -1.13 31.12
CA ALA A 150 -1.27 -1.30 29.69
C ALA A 150 -1.02 0.06 29.01
N VAL A 151 0.12 0.20 28.35
CA VAL A 151 0.54 1.41 27.67
C VAL A 151 1.10 1.08 26.29
N ILE A 152 1.28 2.08 25.46
CA ILE A 152 1.85 1.92 24.11
C ILE A 152 3.30 2.37 24.12
N GLN A 153 4.20 1.51 23.69
CA GLN A 153 5.56 1.84 23.34
C GLN A 153 5.61 2.45 21.94
N ILE A 154 6.41 3.52 21.77
CA ILE A 154 6.63 4.22 20.51
C ILE A 154 8.10 4.10 20.11
N GLU A 155 8.40 3.69 18.88
CA GLU A 155 9.77 3.56 18.32
C GLU A 155 10.74 2.74 19.20
N GLY A 156 10.23 1.85 20.01
CA GLY A 156 11.05 0.99 20.87
C GLY A 156 11.72 1.68 22.06
N ASN A 157 11.86 3.02 22.04
CA ASN A 157 12.59 3.77 23.06
C ASN A 157 11.71 4.58 24.01
N ALA A 158 10.55 5.04 23.57
CA ALA A 158 9.60 5.81 24.36
C ALA A 158 8.34 4.97 24.67
N HIS A 159 7.61 5.33 25.71
CA HIS A 159 6.25 4.81 25.92
C HIS A 159 5.33 5.91 26.44
N ILE A 160 4.05 5.76 26.15
CA ILE A 160 3.01 6.66 26.63
C ILE A 160 2.85 6.50 28.14
N ILE A 161 2.79 7.59 28.86
CA ILE A 161 2.56 7.62 30.31
C ILE A 161 1.06 7.42 30.56
N PHE A 162 0.69 6.37 31.29
CA PHE A 162 -0.71 6.07 31.61
C PHE A 162 -1.40 7.22 32.37
N SER A 163 -0.78 7.68 33.45
CA SER A 163 -1.15 8.90 34.19
C SER A 163 -0.01 9.35 35.05
N ASP A 164 0.10 10.65 35.29
CA ASP A 164 1.04 11.25 36.25
C ASP A 164 0.40 12.42 36.97
N THR A 165 0.87 12.73 38.18
CA THR A 165 0.41 13.85 38.96
C THR A 165 1.49 14.91 39.01
N LEU A 166 1.19 16.06 38.46
CA LEU A 166 2.11 17.18 38.36
C LEU A 166 2.36 17.84 39.71
N PRO A 167 3.46 18.62 39.88
CA PRO A 167 3.79 19.29 41.11
C PRO A 167 2.72 20.28 41.64
N ASP A 168 1.91 20.81 40.74
CA ASP A 168 0.75 21.66 41.05
C ASP A 168 -0.53 20.90 41.43
N GLY A 169 -0.48 19.55 41.40
CA GLY A 169 -1.60 18.66 41.67
C GLY A 169 -2.51 18.39 40.48
N GLN A 170 -2.21 18.92 39.29
CA GLN A 170 -2.91 18.54 38.07
C GLN A 170 -2.54 17.10 37.68
N ILE A 171 -3.50 16.36 37.19
CA ILE A 171 -3.27 15.00 36.70
C ILE A 171 -3.29 15.04 35.17
N ILE A 172 -2.24 14.51 34.56
CA ILE A 172 -2.18 14.24 33.11
C ILE A 172 -2.46 12.77 32.85
N HIS A 173 -3.05 12.46 31.73
CA HIS A 173 -3.40 11.11 31.31
C HIS A 173 -2.98 10.85 29.87
N GLN A 174 -2.82 9.57 29.54
CA GLN A 174 -2.89 9.17 28.12
C GLN A 174 -4.27 9.58 27.56
N ASN A 175 -4.28 9.97 26.29
CA ASN A 175 -5.49 10.41 25.59
C ASN A 175 -6.11 11.72 26.12
N ASP A 176 -5.31 12.62 26.66
CA ASP A 176 -5.79 13.96 27.02
C ASP A 176 -6.28 14.68 25.76
N SER A 177 -7.56 15.02 25.74
CA SER A 177 -8.22 15.63 24.58
C SER A 177 -8.19 17.15 24.66
N VAL A 178 -7.82 17.78 23.54
CA VAL A 178 -7.87 19.23 23.32
C VAL A 178 -8.70 19.53 22.08
N GLU A 179 -9.05 20.80 21.83
CA GLU A 179 -9.94 21.19 20.72
C GLU A 179 -9.43 20.73 19.33
N ASN A 180 -8.11 20.73 19.12
CA ASN A 180 -7.51 20.36 17.84
C ASN A 180 -6.62 19.11 17.90
N GLY A 181 -6.76 18.26 18.93
CA GLY A 181 -5.92 17.07 19.00
C GLY A 181 -6.09 16.20 20.23
N ILE A 182 -5.21 15.21 20.30
CA ILE A 182 -5.01 14.35 21.46
C ILE A 182 -3.55 14.50 21.91
N VAL A 183 -3.36 14.71 23.20
CA VAL A 183 -2.03 14.70 23.81
C VAL A 183 -1.76 13.31 24.38
N GLN A 184 -0.60 12.78 24.02
CA GLN A 184 -0.06 11.53 24.55
C GLN A 184 1.24 11.85 25.30
N PRO A 185 1.24 12.00 26.62
CA PRO A 185 2.46 12.21 27.37
C PRO A 185 3.42 11.03 27.18
N VAL A 186 4.69 11.30 26.89
CA VAL A 186 5.72 10.25 26.70
C VAL A 186 6.89 10.43 27.64
N ASN A 187 7.47 9.31 28.06
CA ASN A 187 8.56 9.29 29.03
C ASN A 187 9.95 9.60 28.45
N LYS A 188 10.06 9.67 27.12
CA LYS A 188 11.30 9.98 26.38
C LYS A 188 11.00 10.73 25.10
N VAL A 189 12.00 11.46 24.61
CA VAL A 189 11.97 11.99 23.24
C VAL A 189 11.99 10.84 22.26
N ILE A 190 11.06 10.86 21.30
CA ILE A 190 10.99 9.88 20.23
C ILE A 190 12.13 10.15 19.24
N GLU A 191 12.93 9.14 19.00
CA GLU A 191 14.05 9.21 18.07
C GLU A 191 13.76 8.34 16.85
N LYS A 192 14.08 8.88 15.68
CA LYS A 192 13.96 8.20 14.40
C LYS A 192 15.28 8.33 13.63
N SER A 193 15.78 7.26 13.08
CA SER A 193 17.04 7.27 12.33
C SER A 193 16.92 8.10 11.05
N ASN A 194 17.95 8.92 10.78
CA ASN A 194 18.13 9.62 9.51
C ASN A 194 19.15 8.91 8.58
N CYS A 195 19.50 7.68 8.91
CA CYS A 195 20.39 6.85 8.11
C CYS A 195 19.69 6.24 6.90
N TYR A 196 20.45 5.78 5.92
CA TYR A 196 19.95 4.95 4.84
C TYR A 196 19.76 3.50 5.31
N ILE A 197 18.95 2.74 4.57
CA ILE A 197 18.77 1.31 4.85
C ILE A 197 20.12 0.56 4.90
N ALA A 198 21.07 0.89 4.04
CA ALA A 198 22.39 0.29 4.04
C ALA A 198 23.17 0.54 5.35
N ASP A 199 22.94 1.67 6.02
CA ASP A 199 23.62 2.02 7.26
C ASP A 199 23.04 1.26 8.45
N ILE A 200 21.71 1.18 8.55
CA ILE A 200 21.05 0.43 9.63
C ILE A 200 21.33 -1.09 9.50
N LEU A 201 21.46 -1.62 8.28
CA LEU A 201 21.91 -3.00 8.06
C LEU A 201 23.34 -3.22 8.52
N ARG A 202 24.25 -2.23 8.32
CA ARG A 202 25.65 -2.28 8.82
C ARG A 202 25.71 -2.36 10.34
N ASP A 203 24.87 -1.57 10.99
CA ASP A 203 24.96 -1.36 12.43
C ASP A 203 24.30 -2.50 13.24
N ASN A 204 23.68 -3.45 12.57
CA ASN A 204 23.07 -4.64 13.17
C ASN A 204 24.03 -5.84 13.15
N PRO A 205 24.58 -6.27 14.29
CA PRO A 205 25.55 -7.36 14.35
C PRO A 205 24.97 -8.76 14.05
N ASN A 206 23.65 -8.93 14.11
CA ASN A 206 22.99 -10.21 13.88
C ASN A 206 22.88 -10.58 12.40
N ILE A 207 23.08 -9.61 11.49
CA ILE A 207 22.96 -9.75 10.03
C ILE A 207 24.24 -9.34 9.31
N LYS A 208 25.36 -9.51 9.98
CA LYS A 208 26.68 -9.09 9.48
C LYS A 208 27.02 -9.73 8.15
N LEU A 209 26.74 -11.01 7.98
CA LEU A 209 27.03 -11.74 6.76
C LEU A 209 26.22 -11.23 5.56
N PHE A 210 24.96 -10.92 5.77
CA PHE A 210 24.14 -10.29 4.73
C PHE A 210 24.72 -8.93 4.31
N TYR A 211 25.11 -8.10 5.29
CA TYR A 211 25.72 -6.81 5.00
C TYR A 211 27.06 -6.93 4.27
N GLU A 212 27.92 -7.86 4.68
CA GLU A 212 29.18 -8.14 3.98
C GLU A 212 28.92 -8.53 2.51
N ALA A 213 27.94 -9.38 2.26
CA ALA A 213 27.56 -9.77 0.90
C ALA A 213 26.94 -8.60 0.12
N LEU A 214 26.12 -7.76 0.76
CA LEU A 214 25.55 -6.55 0.17
C LEU A 214 26.65 -5.60 -0.34
N VAL A 215 27.71 -5.42 0.44
CA VAL A 215 28.86 -4.59 0.07
C VAL A 215 29.71 -5.26 -1.03
N ALA A 216 30.04 -6.54 -0.85
CA ALA A 216 30.91 -7.27 -1.77
C ALA A 216 30.32 -7.38 -3.18
N THR A 217 28.99 -7.50 -3.29
CA THR A 217 28.28 -7.56 -4.57
C THR A 217 27.99 -6.19 -5.19
N GLY A 218 28.25 -5.10 -4.44
CA GLY A 218 27.96 -3.73 -4.87
C GLY A 218 26.48 -3.36 -4.82
N VAL A 219 25.58 -4.23 -4.34
CA VAL A 219 24.14 -3.94 -4.21
C VAL A 219 23.89 -2.83 -3.19
N ARG A 220 24.82 -2.65 -2.22
CA ARG A 220 24.77 -1.51 -1.31
C ARG A 220 24.53 -0.17 -2.02
N ASN A 221 25.25 0.06 -3.11
CA ASN A 221 25.16 1.31 -3.87
C ASN A 221 23.81 1.45 -4.62
N GLU A 222 23.14 0.33 -4.90
CA GLU A 222 21.83 0.32 -5.58
C GLU A 222 20.70 0.79 -4.64
N ILE A 223 20.90 0.66 -3.32
CA ILE A 223 19.91 1.00 -2.29
C ILE A 223 20.27 2.28 -1.51
N GLU A 224 21.21 3.08 -1.97
CA GLU A 224 21.55 4.40 -1.39
C GLU A 224 20.78 5.56 -2.01
N LEU A 225 19.77 5.28 -2.85
CA LEU A 225 18.96 6.28 -3.50
C LEU A 225 17.81 6.74 -2.58
N ILE A 226 17.52 8.04 -2.57
CA ILE A 226 16.38 8.62 -1.82
C ILE A 226 15.33 9.19 -2.77
N GLU A 227 15.76 9.93 -3.77
CA GLU A 227 14.88 10.73 -4.62
C GLU A 227 15.33 10.61 -6.08
N ASP A 228 14.35 10.52 -6.98
CA ASP A 228 14.60 10.59 -8.42
C ASP A 228 14.86 12.05 -8.81
N VAL A 229 16.13 12.41 -8.85
CA VAL A 229 16.55 13.77 -9.25
C VAL A 229 16.29 14.08 -10.72
N THR A 230 15.96 13.08 -11.53
CA THR A 230 15.61 13.26 -12.95
C THR A 230 14.14 13.61 -13.15
N TYR A 231 13.31 13.37 -12.12
CA TYR A 231 11.90 13.70 -12.14
C TYR A 231 11.73 15.23 -12.16
N SER A 232 11.10 15.73 -13.21
CA SER A 232 10.87 17.17 -13.39
C SER A 232 9.51 17.57 -12.83
N LYS A 233 9.49 18.63 -12.00
CA LYS A 233 8.26 19.22 -11.43
C LYS A 233 7.30 19.85 -12.45
N ASN A 234 7.55 19.78 -13.73
CA ASN A 234 6.69 20.34 -14.78
C ASN A 234 5.38 19.56 -14.90
N GLN A 235 4.63 19.53 -13.81
CA GLN A 235 3.28 19.00 -13.83
C GLN A 235 2.40 19.96 -14.64
N PRO A 236 1.69 19.48 -15.66
CA PRO A 236 0.77 20.33 -16.40
C PRO A 236 -0.28 20.89 -15.46
N LYS A 237 -0.63 22.16 -15.61
CA LYS A 237 -1.70 22.81 -14.84
C LYS A 237 -3.05 22.27 -15.28
N TYR A 238 -3.36 21.05 -14.92
CA TYR A 238 -4.60 20.43 -15.31
C TYR A 238 -5.62 20.49 -14.16
N LYS A 239 -6.80 21.05 -14.45
CA LYS A 239 -7.95 21.03 -13.54
C LYS A 239 -8.97 20.04 -14.06
N TYR A 240 -8.78 18.77 -13.73
CA TYR A 240 -9.78 17.77 -14.00
C TYR A 240 -10.77 17.70 -12.81
N ARG A 241 -12.05 17.78 -13.11
CA ARG A 241 -13.10 17.43 -12.17
C ARG A 241 -13.54 16.01 -12.50
N SER A 242 -13.36 15.10 -11.58
CA SER A 242 -13.97 13.80 -11.66
C SER A 242 -15.51 13.93 -11.68
N HIS A 243 -16.19 12.95 -12.26
CA HIS A 243 -17.67 12.91 -12.21
C HIS A 243 -18.22 12.87 -10.79
N THR A 244 -17.40 12.54 -9.82
CA THR A 244 -17.74 12.42 -8.39
C THR A 244 -17.49 13.70 -7.61
N HIS A 245 -17.27 14.83 -8.23
CA HIS A 245 -17.05 16.13 -7.58
C HIS A 245 -15.82 16.26 -6.67
N SER A 246 -15.05 15.23 -6.45
CA SER A 246 -13.86 15.30 -5.62
C SER A 246 -12.72 16.08 -6.31
N GLU A 247 -11.98 16.86 -5.54
CA GLU A 247 -10.80 17.53 -6.02
C GLU A 247 -9.73 16.49 -6.35
N VAL A 248 -9.14 16.60 -7.53
CA VAL A 248 -8.00 15.77 -7.91
C VAL A 248 -6.74 16.40 -7.34
N GLY A 249 -6.08 15.66 -6.46
CA GLY A 249 -4.75 16.00 -5.97
C GLY A 249 -3.69 15.63 -7.00
N TRP A 250 -2.53 16.24 -6.84
CA TRP A 250 -1.35 15.89 -7.62
C TRP A 250 -0.54 14.82 -6.89
N VAL A 251 0.27 14.07 -7.64
CA VAL A 251 1.32 13.24 -7.04
C VAL A 251 2.29 14.14 -6.24
N PRO A 252 3.01 13.60 -5.25
CA PRO A 252 4.03 14.35 -4.53
C PRO A 252 5.02 15.04 -5.47
N GLU A 253 5.49 16.24 -5.09
CA GLU A 253 6.45 17.00 -5.90
C GLU A 253 7.79 16.29 -6.06
N LYS A 254 8.13 15.43 -5.12
CA LYS A 254 9.32 14.61 -5.10
C LYS A 254 8.94 13.16 -5.33
N LYS A 255 9.61 12.51 -6.25
CA LYS A 255 9.51 11.08 -6.47
C LYS A 255 10.59 10.38 -5.64
N LYS A 256 10.18 9.76 -4.54
CA LYS A 256 11.10 9.04 -3.66
C LYS A 256 11.39 7.63 -4.20
N TYR A 257 12.61 7.17 -3.96
CA TYR A 257 12.96 5.76 -4.00
C TYR A 257 12.78 5.15 -2.62
N GLY A 258 12.38 3.88 -2.59
CA GLY A 258 12.25 3.13 -1.36
C GLY A 258 12.66 1.68 -1.53
N PHE A 259 13.12 1.09 -0.44
CA PHE A 259 13.58 -0.29 -0.42
C PHE A 259 13.06 -1.02 0.82
N THR A 260 12.73 -2.29 0.64
CA THR A 260 12.41 -3.16 1.77
C THR A 260 13.22 -4.43 1.64
N ALA A 261 14.01 -4.76 2.65
CA ALA A 261 14.84 -5.95 2.67
C ALA A 261 14.27 -6.99 3.64
N PHE A 262 14.30 -8.25 3.22
CA PHE A 262 14.02 -9.41 4.06
C PHE A 262 15.35 -10.12 4.33
N VAL A 263 15.73 -10.19 5.60
CA VAL A 263 17.11 -10.54 5.94
C VAL A 263 17.14 -11.68 6.94
N GLU A 264 17.90 -12.71 6.64
CA GLU A 264 18.18 -13.81 7.55
C GLU A 264 19.23 -13.39 8.58
N PRO A 265 19.00 -13.63 9.87
CA PRO A 265 20.08 -13.62 10.84
C PRO A 265 21.23 -14.57 10.48
N ASP A 266 22.47 -14.22 10.85
CA ASP A 266 23.65 -15.03 10.56
C ASP A 266 23.54 -16.49 11.02
N SER A 267 22.78 -16.72 12.08
CA SER A 267 22.50 -18.08 12.59
C SER A 267 21.75 -18.95 11.57
N ILE A 268 20.85 -18.36 10.79
CA ILE A 268 20.12 -19.07 9.74
C ILE A 268 21.07 -19.48 8.63
N TYR A 269 21.93 -18.56 8.15
CA TYR A 269 22.93 -18.91 7.14
C TYR A 269 23.84 -20.05 7.58
N ARG A 270 24.33 -20.01 8.82
CA ARG A 270 25.19 -21.10 9.35
C ARG A 270 24.47 -22.43 9.41
N ALA A 271 23.20 -22.44 9.83
CA ALA A 271 22.39 -23.65 9.79
C ALA A 271 22.20 -24.18 8.36
N LYS A 272 22.01 -23.28 7.41
CA LYS A 272 21.91 -23.65 5.98
C LYS A 272 23.23 -24.13 5.39
N PHE A 273 24.36 -23.60 5.82
CA PHE A 273 25.68 -24.15 5.40
C PHE A 273 25.84 -25.61 5.81
N GLU A 274 25.41 -25.94 7.03
CA GLU A 274 25.43 -27.33 7.51
C GLU A 274 24.42 -28.19 6.72
N GLU A 275 23.17 -27.74 6.59
CA GLU A 275 22.10 -28.43 5.87
C GLU A 275 22.50 -28.75 4.42
N TYR A 276 23.12 -27.77 3.72
CA TYR A 276 23.54 -27.93 2.33
C TYR A 276 24.93 -28.50 2.15
N GLY A 277 25.65 -28.78 3.24
CA GLY A 277 27.01 -29.32 3.21
C GLY A 277 28.02 -28.35 2.56
N ILE A 278 27.94 -27.07 2.87
CA ILE A 278 28.80 -26.01 2.35
C ILE A 278 30.11 -25.98 3.16
N ASP A 279 31.23 -25.88 2.46
CA ASP A 279 32.56 -25.75 3.09
C ASP A 279 32.77 -24.32 3.61
N THR A 280 32.91 -24.19 4.93
CA THR A 280 33.14 -22.91 5.60
C THR A 280 34.63 -22.60 5.82
N SER A 281 35.53 -23.46 5.40
CA SER A 281 36.99 -23.30 5.64
C SER A 281 37.59 -22.04 5.02
N LYS A 282 36.96 -21.52 3.97
CA LYS A 282 37.36 -20.28 3.27
C LYS A 282 36.75 -19.00 3.82
N GLY A 283 35.95 -19.10 4.89
CA GLY A 283 35.25 -18.01 5.51
C GLY A 283 33.76 -17.91 5.12
N ASP A 284 33.00 -17.20 5.96
CA ASP A 284 31.53 -17.16 5.89
C ASP A 284 31.00 -16.51 4.57
N LEU A 285 31.66 -15.47 4.07
CA LEU A 285 31.27 -14.84 2.80
C LEU A 285 31.44 -15.79 1.60
N HIS A 286 32.54 -16.60 1.60
CA HIS A 286 32.72 -17.58 0.56
C HIS A 286 31.74 -18.73 0.67
N ALA A 287 31.39 -19.13 1.90
CA ALA A 287 30.35 -20.13 2.15
C ALA A 287 28.99 -19.65 1.66
N LEU A 288 28.63 -18.37 1.89
CA LEU A 288 27.39 -17.78 1.37
C LEU A 288 27.39 -17.74 -0.17
N TYR A 289 28.52 -17.42 -0.79
CA TYR A 289 28.65 -17.50 -2.24
C TYR A 289 28.43 -18.94 -2.74
N ASP A 290 29.08 -19.95 -2.13
CA ASP A 290 28.90 -21.36 -2.50
C ASP A 290 27.46 -21.84 -2.32
N LEU A 291 26.78 -21.37 -1.28
CA LEU A 291 25.33 -21.59 -1.09
C LEU A 291 24.51 -20.96 -2.23
N ALA A 292 24.80 -19.70 -2.56
CA ALA A 292 24.12 -19.01 -3.66
C ALA A 292 24.35 -19.73 -5.01
N VAL A 293 25.55 -20.20 -5.30
CA VAL A 293 25.83 -21.02 -6.49
C VAL A 293 24.94 -22.26 -6.49
N LYS A 294 24.87 -22.98 -5.37
CA LYS A 294 24.08 -24.21 -5.26
C LYS A 294 22.59 -23.99 -5.48
N LEU A 295 22.07 -22.85 -5.03
CA LEU A 295 20.64 -22.50 -5.17
C LEU A 295 20.29 -22.02 -6.59
N TYR A 296 21.19 -21.28 -7.22
CA TYR A 296 20.93 -20.60 -8.49
C TYR A 296 21.40 -21.36 -9.72
N ASP A 297 22.33 -22.35 -9.56
CA ASP A 297 22.74 -23.19 -10.67
C ASP A 297 21.59 -23.98 -11.34
N PRO A 298 20.63 -24.57 -10.60
CA PRO A 298 19.46 -25.19 -11.21
C PRO A 298 18.56 -24.23 -11.98
N VAL A 299 18.55 -22.94 -11.60
CA VAL A 299 17.68 -21.92 -12.22
C VAL A 299 18.37 -21.28 -13.42
N TYR A 300 19.65 -20.93 -13.30
CA TYR A 300 20.35 -20.09 -14.27
C TYR A 300 21.54 -20.79 -14.96
N GLY A 301 21.98 -21.92 -14.49
CA GLY A 301 23.21 -22.57 -14.93
C GLY A 301 23.07 -23.69 -15.94
N SER A 302 21.94 -24.37 -16.04
CA SER A 302 21.82 -25.64 -16.74
C SER A 302 20.78 -25.72 -17.84
N GLY A 303 20.79 -24.80 -18.78
CA GLY A 303 20.19 -25.07 -20.09
C GLY A 303 18.68 -24.87 -20.22
N ASP A 304 18.05 -24.25 -19.28
CA ASP A 304 16.64 -23.86 -19.29
C ASP A 304 16.47 -22.44 -19.85
N ASP A 305 15.28 -21.93 -20.10
CA ASP A 305 15.02 -20.65 -20.79
C ASP A 305 15.59 -19.41 -20.09
N LEU A 306 15.86 -19.47 -18.79
CA LEU A 306 16.47 -18.40 -18.01
C LEU A 306 18.00 -18.31 -18.16
N HIS A 307 18.54 -19.17 -18.96
CA HIS A 307 19.91 -19.46 -18.99
C HIS A 307 20.65 -19.18 -20.13
N ARG A 308 21.41 -18.40 -20.10
CA ARG A 308 22.35 -18.12 -21.17
C ARG A 308 23.57 -17.41 -20.62
N ASP A 309 23.85 -17.70 -19.37
CA ASP A 309 25.09 -17.32 -18.78
C ASP A 309 26.19 -18.23 -19.32
N ASP A 310 26.32 -18.29 -20.67
CA ASP A 310 27.38 -19.02 -21.37
C ASP A 310 28.76 -18.55 -20.92
N LEU A 311 28.80 -17.41 -20.24
CA LEU A 311 30.01 -16.81 -19.72
C LEU A 311 30.14 -17.06 -18.22
N LYS A 312 30.51 -18.24 -17.82
CA LYS A 312 30.80 -18.62 -16.43
C LYS A 312 31.84 -17.74 -15.71
N GLU A 313 32.41 -16.77 -16.41
CA GLU A 313 33.36 -15.81 -15.80
C GLU A 313 32.70 -14.93 -14.75
N GLY A 314 31.49 -14.42 -15.02
CA GLY A 314 30.72 -13.62 -14.06
C GLY A 314 30.26 -14.41 -12.83
N TRP A 315 30.26 -15.74 -12.89
CA TRP A 315 29.91 -16.61 -11.78
C TRP A 315 31.03 -16.81 -10.76
N LYS A 316 32.28 -16.45 -11.09
CA LYS A 316 33.41 -16.66 -10.18
C LYS A 316 33.31 -15.77 -8.95
N PHE A 317 33.85 -16.26 -7.84
CA PHE A 317 33.94 -15.50 -6.59
C PHE A 317 34.67 -14.16 -6.74
N GLU A 318 35.66 -14.09 -7.61
CA GLU A 318 36.42 -12.87 -7.91
C GLU A 318 35.58 -11.79 -8.61
N ASN A 319 34.39 -12.15 -9.14
CA ASN A 319 33.53 -11.29 -9.93
C ASN A 319 32.16 -11.05 -9.26
N LEU A 320 32.14 -10.87 -7.93
CA LEU A 320 30.92 -10.72 -7.14
C LEU A 320 30.01 -9.54 -7.60
N THR A 321 30.61 -8.52 -8.22
CA THR A 321 29.85 -7.34 -8.71
C THR A 321 29.20 -7.56 -10.08
N ASP A 322 29.51 -8.66 -10.77
CA ASP A 322 28.87 -8.97 -12.05
C ASP A 322 27.36 -9.20 -11.87
N SER A 323 26.58 -8.73 -12.82
CA SER A 323 25.11 -8.81 -12.77
C SER A 323 24.58 -10.24 -12.78
N ILE A 324 25.35 -11.19 -13.36
CA ILE A 324 25.00 -12.61 -13.43
C ILE A 324 25.56 -13.43 -12.26
N ASN A 325 26.34 -12.80 -11.37
CA ASN A 325 26.93 -13.51 -10.22
C ASN A 325 25.84 -14.06 -9.28
N PRO A 326 25.89 -15.35 -8.90
CA PRO A 326 24.89 -15.96 -8.05
C PRO A 326 24.68 -15.26 -6.71
N LEU A 327 25.74 -14.79 -6.05
CA LEU A 327 25.64 -14.09 -4.78
C LEU A 327 24.96 -12.72 -4.98
N LYS A 328 25.28 -12.00 -6.04
CA LYS A 328 24.60 -10.73 -6.36
C LYS A 328 23.11 -10.94 -6.64
N ARG A 329 22.78 -11.99 -7.41
CA ARG A 329 21.37 -12.39 -7.66
C ARG A 329 20.66 -12.73 -6.36
N PHE A 330 21.33 -13.49 -5.49
CA PHE A 330 20.80 -13.86 -4.19
C PHE A 330 20.46 -12.62 -3.35
N ILE A 331 21.40 -11.71 -3.17
CA ILE A 331 21.18 -10.47 -2.41
C ILE A 331 20.09 -9.59 -3.03
N ARG A 332 20.06 -9.44 -4.36
CA ARG A 332 19.01 -8.65 -5.03
C ARG A 332 17.61 -9.23 -4.86
N TYR A 333 17.48 -10.53 -4.74
CA TYR A 333 16.17 -11.17 -4.53
C TYR A 333 15.57 -10.86 -3.16
N HIS A 334 16.40 -10.56 -2.18
CA HIS A 334 15.95 -10.20 -0.82
C HIS A 334 15.37 -8.78 -0.71
N ILE A 335 15.50 -7.96 -1.72
CA ILE A 335 15.21 -6.54 -1.63
C ILE A 335 14.12 -6.17 -2.63
N MET A 336 13.02 -5.64 -2.12
CA MET A 336 11.98 -5.03 -2.93
C MET A 336 12.32 -3.57 -3.25
N ASN A 337 11.92 -3.10 -4.43
CA ASN A 337 12.12 -1.72 -4.90
C ASN A 337 11.04 -0.75 -4.39
N ARG A 338 10.61 -0.91 -3.15
CA ARG A 338 9.61 -0.02 -2.51
C ARG A 338 9.79 0.05 -1.01
N TYR A 339 9.35 1.16 -0.43
CA TYR A 339 9.35 1.35 1.00
C TYR A 339 8.06 0.79 1.62
N VAL A 340 8.21 -0.17 2.51
CA VAL A 340 7.12 -0.73 3.30
C VAL A 340 7.54 -0.71 4.77
N PRO A 341 7.01 0.21 5.57
CA PRO A 341 7.50 0.48 6.92
C PRO A 341 7.08 -0.58 7.96
N GLY A 342 6.24 -1.53 7.63
CA GLY A 342 5.81 -2.58 8.54
C GLY A 342 4.93 -3.64 7.90
N THR A 343 4.70 -4.72 8.62
CA THR A 343 4.02 -5.89 8.09
C THR A 343 2.58 -5.63 7.68
N ASN A 344 1.85 -4.77 8.37
CA ASN A 344 0.48 -4.39 8.03
C ASN A 344 0.35 -3.65 6.69
N LYS A 345 1.45 -3.10 6.15
CA LYS A 345 1.52 -2.49 4.81
C LYS A 345 1.98 -3.46 3.73
N LEU A 346 2.39 -4.68 4.10
CA LEU A 346 2.80 -5.70 3.13
C LEU A 346 1.62 -6.26 2.34
N THR A 347 0.41 -6.14 2.85
CA THR A 347 -0.81 -6.39 2.11
C THR A 347 -1.67 -5.14 2.16
N SER A 348 -2.40 -4.87 1.11
CA SER A 348 -3.20 -3.65 1.02
C SER A 348 -4.44 -3.65 1.90
N MET A 349 -4.84 -4.81 2.38
CA MET A 349 -5.92 -4.89 3.34
C MET A 349 -5.37 -4.62 4.74
N GLU A 350 -5.48 -3.38 5.20
CA GLU A 350 -5.48 -3.14 6.64
C GLU A 350 -6.69 -3.87 7.23
N ILE A 351 -6.43 -4.96 7.94
CA ILE A 351 -7.46 -5.64 8.71
C ILE A 351 -7.47 -4.95 10.08
N PRO A 352 -8.46 -4.10 10.38
CA PRO A 352 -8.61 -3.58 11.73
C PRO A 352 -8.79 -4.78 12.66
N GLU A 353 -8.02 -4.86 13.71
CA GLU A 353 -8.15 -5.96 14.72
C GLU A 353 -9.58 -6.13 15.25
N HIS A 354 -10.44 -5.16 15.04
CA HIS A 354 -11.82 -5.12 15.51
C HIS A 354 -12.89 -5.37 14.44
N GLY A 355 -12.50 -5.82 13.23
CA GLY A 355 -13.45 -6.39 12.26
C GLY A 355 -14.57 -5.46 11.78
N LYS A 356 -14.47 -4.18 12.00
CA LYS A 356 -15.47 -3.23 11.55
C LYS A 356 -14.93 -2.33 10.45
N TYR A 357 -14.89 -2.85 9.23
CA TYR A 357 -15.13 -1.97 8.12
C TYR A 357 -16.55 -1.40 8.24
N PRO A 358 -16.78 -0.16 7.83
CA PRO A 358 -18.08 0.49 7.92
C PRO A 358 -19.23 -0.31 7.30
N PHE A 359 -18.95 -1.32 6.49
CA PHE A 359 -19.91 -2.15 5.78
C PHE A 359 -20.05 -3.58 6.27
N GLY A 360 -19.55 -3.91 7.44
CA GLY A 360 -19.66 -5.25 7.98
C GLY A 360 -18.83 -6.30 7.23
N PHE A 361 -17.73 -5.86 6.60
CA PHE A 361 -16.75 -6.76 6.01
C PHE A 361 -16.14 -7.64 7.09
N ASP A 362 -16.12 -8.93 6.87
CA ASP A 362 -15.45 -9.89 7.73
C ASP A 362 -14.06 -10.19 7.13
N ALA A 363 -13.06 -9.53 7.67
CA ALA A 363 -11.66 -9.71 7.29
C ALA A 363 -11.16 -11.15 7.45
N THR A 364 -11.90 -11.99 8.17
CA THR A 364 -11.56 -13.41 8.33
C THR A 364 -11.89 -14.27 7.12
N LEU A 365 -12.60 -13.74 6.12
CA LEU A 365 -13.02 -14.49 4.95
C LEU A 365 -11.90 -14.66 3.90
N VAL A 366 -10.87 -13.83 3.90
CA VAL A 366 -9.81 -13.82 2.90
C VAL A 366 -8.44 -13.66 3.54
N ASN A 367 -7.48 -14.46 3.11
CA ASN A 367 -6.06 -14.24 3.42
C ASN A 367 -5.41 -13.45 2.29
N PRO A 368 -4.99 -12.21 2.53
CA PRO A 368 -4.38 -11.39 1.51
C PRO A 368 -3.08 -12.01 0.98
N THR A 369 -2.92 -11.95 -0.33
CA THR A 369 -1.67 -12.32 -1.00
C THR A 369 -1.28 -11.20 -1.94
N GLU A 370 -0.03 -10.76 -1.85
CA GLU A 370 0.52 -9.73 -2.70
C GLU A 370 1.82 -10.19 -3.36
N TRP A 371 2.14 -9.53 -4.45
CA TRP A 371 3.31 -9.84 -5.26
C TRP A 371 4.14 -8.58 -5.47
N TYR A 372 5.41 -8.68 -5.23
CA TYR A 372 6.31 -7.54 -5.25
C TYR A 372 7.53 -7.79 -6.12
N TYR A 373 7.90 -6.78 -6.91
CA TYR A 373 9.16 -6.82 -7.65
C TYR A 373 10.34 -6.83 -6.69
N THR A 374 11.39 -7.56 -7.05
CA THR A 374 12.67 -7.50 -6.37
C THR A 374 13.69 -6.72 -7.18
N LEU A 375 14.86 -6.42 -6.58
CA LEU A 375 15.98 -5.86 -7.32
C LEU A 375 16.63 -6.88 -8.28
N LEU A 376 16.35 -8.18 -8.11
CA LEU A 376 16.72 -9.17 -9.12
C LEU A 376 15.75 -9.03 -10.30
N PRO A 377 16.25 -8.62 -11.48
CA PRO A 377 15.41 -8.41 -12.65
C PRO A 377 14.53 -9.64 -12.97
N HIS A 378 13.31 -9.39 -13.42
CA HIS A 378 12.33 -10.39 -13.84
C HIS A 378 11.94 -11.39 -12.75
N THR A 379 12.04 -11.01 -11.46
CA THR A 379 11.58 -11.84 -10.36
C THR A 379 10.63 -11.09 -9.42
N MET A 380 9.82 -11.86 -8.74
CA MET A 380 8.88 -11.36 -7.74
C MET A 380 8.98 -12.18 -6.46
N LEU A 381 8.64 -11.55 -5.34
CA LEU A 381 8.33 -12.19 -4.07
C LEU A 381 6.82 -12.30 -3.92
N LYS A 382 6.35 -13.48 -3.50
CA LYS A 382 4.99 -13.68 -3.02
C LYS A 382 4.97 -13.40 -1.52
N VAL A 383 4.09 -12.51 -1.09
CA VAL A 383 3.81 -12.27 0.33
C VAL A 383 2.42 -12.78 0.64
N SER A 384 2.30 -13.68 1.60
CA SER A 384 1.01 -14.23 2.03
C SER A 384 0.78 -13.92 3.49
N MET A 385 -0.38 -13.35 3.81
CA MET A 385 -0.81 -13.17 5.19
C MET A 385 -1.68 -14.36 5.61
N LEU A 386 -1.37 -15.01 6.71
CA LEU A 386 -2.22 -16.01 7.33
C LEU A 386 -2.93 -15.44 8.54
N THR A 387 -4.26 -15.56 8.54
CA THR A 387 -5.09 -15.30 9.70
C THR A 387 -5.29 -16.58 10.51
N MET A 388 -5.78 -16.46 11.73
CA MET A 388 -5.95 -17.61 12.66
C MET A 388 -6.80 -18.76 12.12
N ASN A 389 -7.71 -18.47 11.21
CA ASN A 389 -8.81 -19.37 10.89
C ASN A 389 -8.86 -19.82 9.43
N LYS A 390 -8.05 -19.20 8.55
CA LYS A 390 -8.13 -19.43 7.12
C LYS A 390 -6.73 -19.60 6.52
N ASP A 391 -6.59 -20.49 5.55
CA ASP A 391 -5.41 -20.60 4.71
C ASP A 391 -5.45 -19.56 3.55
N GLU A 392 -4.43 -19.57 2.70
CA GLU A 392 -4.34 -18.65 1.55
C GLU A 392 -5.52 -18.75 0.57
N GLN A 393 -6.25 -19.87 0.59
CA GLN A 393 -7.41 -20.09 -0.25
C GLN A 393 -8.72 -19.80 0.49
N GLY A 394 -8.67 -19.20 1.69
CA GLY A 394 -9.85 -18.91 2.50
C GLY A 394 -10.51 -20.15 3.10
N ARG A 395 -9.80 -21.30 3.13
CA ARG A 395 -10.30 -22.54 3.73
C ARG A 395 -10.01 -22.56 5.22
N ASP A 396 -10.88 -23.21 6.00
CA ASP A 396 -10.62 -23.38 7.43
C ASP A 396 -9.34 -24.18 7.65
N CYS A 397 -8.37 -23.57 8.34
CA CYS A 397 -7.19 -24.29 8.81
C CYS A 397 -7.64 -25.42 9.74
N ARG A 398 -7.33 -26.66 9.39
CA ARG A 398 -7.71 -27.84 10.17
C ARG A 398 -6.51 -28.32 10.99
N GLY A 399 -6.77 -28.68 12.24
CA GLY A 399 -5.81 -29.35 13.11
C GLY A 399 -4.81 -28.42 13.80
N ASP A 400 -3.65 -28.98 14.15
CA ASP A 400 -2.63 -28.38 15.00
C ASP A 400 -1.94 -27.12 14.42
N ASP A 401 -2.16 -26.82 13.16
CA ASP A 401 -1.55 -25.64 12.52
C ASP A 401 -2.27 -24.33 12.83
N ARG A 402 -3.49 -24.40 13.38
CA ARG A 402 -4.29 -23.21 13.71
C ARG A 402 -3.63 -22.27 14.71
N ASP A 403 -2.88 -22.83 15.65
CA ASP A 403 -2.29 -22.08 16.75
C ASP A 403 -0.83 -21.67 16.46
N LYS A 404 -0.23 -22.21 15.39
CA LYS A 404 1.22 -22.11 15.22
C LYS A 404 1.65 -20.97 14.34
N VAL A 405 0.77 -20.41 13.48
CA VAL A 405 1.30 -19.60 12.40
C VAL A 405 0.33 -18.52 11.94
N LYS A 406 0.26 -17.45 12.73
CA LYS A 406 -0.28 -16.18 12.28
C LYS A 406 0.84 -15.32 11.76
N GLY A 407 0.61 -14.60 10.67
CA GLY A 407 1.55 -13.59 10.20
C GLY A 407 1.81 -13.67 8.72
N PHE A 408 2.93 -13.12 8.33
CA PHE A 408 3.31 -12.95 6.94
C PHE A 408 4.40 -13.94 6.54
N PHE A 409 4.27 -14.48 5.35
CA PHE A 409 5.20 -15.45 4.77
C PHE A 409 5.64 -15.04 3.40
N LEU A 410 6.91 -15.24 3.12
CA LEU A 410 7.49 -15.10 1.79
C LEU A 410 7.47 -16.44 1.06
N ASN A 411 7.04 -16.41 -0.20
CA ASN A 411 7.05 -17.56 -1.10
C ASN A 411 6.34 -18.80 -0.54
N ARG A 412 5.29 -18.60 0.23
CA ARG A 412 4.49 -19.72 0.74
C ARG A 412 3.61 -20.30 -0.36
N ARG A 413 3.51 -21.62 -0.38
CA ARG A 413 2.47 -22.35 -1.11
C ARG A 413 1.84 -23.38 -0.20
N TYR A 414 0.53 -23.36 -0.14
CA TYR A 414 -0.26 -24.39 0.50
C TYR A 414 -0.81 -25.34 -0.56
N GLY A 415 -0.76 -26.64 -0.34
CA GLY A 415 -1.34 -27.66 -1.20
C GLY A 415 -2.22 -28.62 -0.42
N GLU A 416 -3.11 -29.31 -1.09
CA GLU A 416 -3.96 -30.34 -0.47
C GLU A 416 -3.16 -31.57 -0.05
N THR A 417 -2.02 -31.78 -0.66
CA THR A 417 -1.09 -32.89 -0.36
C THR A 417 0.25 -32.37 0.15
N SER A 418 0.95 -33.20 0.92
CA SER A 418 2.29 -32.88 1.44
C SER A 418 3.30 -32.52 0.36
N ASP A 419 3.12 -33.05 -0.87
CA ASP A 419 4.03 -32.85 -1.98
C ASP A 419 3.97 -31.41 -2.57
N TYR A 420 2.91 -30.68 -2.26
CA TYR A 420 2.71 -29.30 -2.72
C TYR A 420 2.87 -28.24 -1.63
N GLN A 421 3.14 -28.67 -0.41
CA GLN A 421 3.35 -27.72 0.68
C GLN A 421 4.75 -27.12 0.62
N PHE A 422 4.81 -25.81 0.58
CA PHE A 422 6.02 -25.03 0.71
C PHE A 422 5.77 -23.96 1.75
N ARG A 423 6.39 -24.10 2.93
CA ARG A 423 6.11 -23.23 4.07
C ARG A 423 6.43 -21.77 3.74
N GLY A 424 7.51 -21.54 3.00
CA GLY A 424 8.08 -20.22 2.84
C GLY A 424 8.76 -19.71 4.11
N ALA A 425 9.37 -18.53 4.03
CA ALA A 425 10.02 -17.87 5.15
C ALA A 425 9.02 -16.98 5.92
N TYR A 426 8.94 -17.17 7.23
CA TYR A 426 8.10 -16.35 8.10
C TYR A 426 8.75 -15.00 8.35
N ILE A 427 8.00 -13.92 8.22
CA ILE A 427 8.46 -12.57 8.53
C ILE A 427 8.30 -12.35 10.04
N ILE A 428 9.43 -12.19 10.72
CA ILE A 428 9.46 -11.94 12.16
C ILE A 428 9.08 -10.47 12.38
N LYS A 429 7.94 -10.24 13.02
CA LYS A 429 7.40 -8.90 13.27
C LYS A 429 8.25 -8.07 14.21
N ASP A 430 8.75 -8.73 15.25
CA ASP A 430 9.55 -8.08 16.27
C ASP A 430 11.03 -8.25 15.91
N VAL A 431 11.56 -7.35 15.12
CA VAL A 431 12.99 -7.05 15.23
C VAL A 431 13.13 -6.49 16.63
N GLU A 432 13.88 -7.20 17.47
CA GLU A 432 14.08 -6.77 18.85
C GLU A 432 14.41 -5.28 18.85
N ALA A 433 13.79 -4.53 19.75
CA ALA A 433 13.91 -3.06 19.87
C ALA A 433 15.35 -2.54 20.09
N GLU A 434 16.32 -3.45 20.04
CA GLU A 434 17.76 -3.19 20.19
C GLU A 434 18.39 -2.61 18.90
N TYR A 435 17.79 -2.87 17.72
CA TYR A 435 18.35 -2.41 16.45
C TYR A 435 17.29 -1.70 15.60
N GLU A 436 17.69 -0.54 15.10
CA GLU A 436 16.86 0.23 14.17
C GLU A 436 16.63 -0.57 12.89
N ASN A 437 15.38 -0.69 12.46
CA ASN A 437 15.01 -1.37 11.22
C ASN A 437 14.31 -0.49 10.19
N ASP A 438 14.12 0.80 10.50
CA ASP A 438 13.48 1.76 9.63
C ASP A 438 14.40 2.95 9.34
N ALA A 439 14.62 3.23 8.06
CA ALA A 439 15.53 4.25 7.54
C ALA A 439 14.80 5.28 6.68
N LEU A 440 15.51 6.33 6.25
CA LEU A 440 14.95 7.37 5.38
C LEU A 440 14.40 6.82 4.06
N ASN A 441 15.02 5.79 3.52
CA ASN A 441 14.73 5.23 2.20
C ASN A 441 14.43 3.75 2.23
N GLY A 442 14.16 3.16 3.39
CA GLY A 442 13.89 1.73 3.43
C GLY A 442 13.63 1.17 4.81
N HIS A 443 13.22 -0.07 4.81
CA HIS A 443 12.93 -0.85 5.99
C HIS A 443 13.48 -2.27 5.82
N TYR A 444 13.82 -2.98 6.90
CA TYR A 444 14.13 -4.39 6.80
C TYR A 444 13.36 -5.21 7.83
N PHE A 445 13.04 -6.44 7.43
CA PHE A 445 12.41 -7.45 8.28
C PHE A 445 13.36 -8.63 8.44
N TYR A 446 13.39 -9.22 9.63
CA TYR A 446 13.98 -10.54 9.81
C TYR A 446 13.06 -11.63 9.24
N VAL A 447 13.70 -12.67 8.72
CA VAL A 447 13.02 -13.90 8.29
C VAL A 447 13.62 -15.11 8.99
N ASP A 448 12.80 -16.15 9.16
CA ASP A 448 13.21 -17.35 9.90
C ASP A 448 13.68 -18.51 9.01
N ASP A 449 13.70 -18.32 7.71
CA ASP A 449 14.20 -19.29 6.75
C ASP A 449 14.75 -18.58 5.51
N LEU A 450 15.43 -19.34 4.66
CA LEU A 450 16.13 -18.85 3.48
C LEU A 450 15.18 -18.30 2.41
N VAL A 451 15.45 -17.09 1.96
CA VAL A 451 14.73 -16.43 0.87
C VAL A 451 15.57 -16.51 -0.42
N ALA A 452 15.14 -17.29 -1.39
CA ALA A 452 15.85 -17.44 -2.65
C ALA A 452 14.89 -17.74 -3.81
N PHE A 453 15.24 -17.28 -5.02
CA PHE A 453 14.53 -17.63 -6.25
C PHE A 453 15.02 -18.98 -6.78
N THR A 454 14.50 -20.04 -6.18
CA THR A 454 14.86 -21.43 -6.56
C THR A 454 13.90 -21.98 -7.62
N THR A 455 14.24 -23.14 -8.19
CA THR A 455 13.33 -23.87 -9.09
C THR A 455 12.00 -24.21 -8.40
N ASP A 456 12.00 -24.52 -7.11
CA ASP A 456 10.78 -24.78 -6.36
C ASP A 456 9.92 -23.53 -6.23
N VAL A 457 10.53 -22.37 -6.00
CA VAL A 457 9.80 -21.08 -5.97
C VAL A 457 9.24 -20.77 -7.36
N ARG A 458 10.05 -20.86 -8.40
CA ARG A 458 9.64 -20.59 -9.78
C ARG A 458 8.52 -21.53 -10.25
N ASP A 459 8.73 -22.84 -10.12
CA ASP A 459 7.90 -23.86 -10.79
C ASP A 459 6.71 -24.32 -9.95
N LYS A 460 6.77 -24.12 -8.63
CA LYS A 460 5.71 -24.55 -7.71
C LYS A 460 4.98 -23.40 -7.04
N VAL A 461 5.73 -22.44 -6.43
CA VAL A 461 5.11 -21.31 -5.72
C VAL A 461 4.49 -20.31 -6.70
N GLN A 462 5.22 -19.97 -7.77
CA GLN A 462 4.81 -18.95 -8.74
C GLN A 462 4.08 -19.53 -9.96
N ASN A 463 3.98 -20.84 -10.08
CA ASN A 463 3.19 -21.50 -11.12
C ASN A 463 1.71 -21.57 -10.68
N MET A 464 1.10 -20.40 -10.62
CA MET A 464 -0.30 -20.20 -10.20
C MET A 464 -0.86 -18.94 -10.85
N ARG A 465 -2.14 -18.64 -10.60
CA ARG A 465 -2.68 -17.32 -10.92
C ARG A 465 -2.01 -16.27 -10.05
N ILE A 466 -1.36 -15.32 -10.68
CA ILE A 466 -0.73 -14.16 -10.03
C ILE A 466 -1.70 -12.99 -10.19
N ARG A 467 -2.26 -12.50 -9.08
CA ARG A 467 -3.10 -11.31 -9.06
C ARG A 467 -2.36 -10.21 -8.32
N MET A 468 -2.33 -9.04 -8.91
CA MET A 468 -1.77 -7.83 -8.32
C MET A 468 -2.78 -6.71 -8.41
N ASP A 469 -2.98 -6.00 -7.32
CA ASP A 469 -3.61 -4.70 -7.36
C ASP A 469 -2.78 -3.74 -8.23
N PHE A 470 -3.44 -2.86 -9.00
CA PHE A 470 -2.67 -1.91 -9.80
C PHE A 470 -1.85 -0.95 -8.94
N SER A 471 -2.28 -0.65 -7.73
CA SER A 471 -1.48 0.13 -6.78
C SER A 471 -0.22 -0.59 -6.30
N THR A 472 -0.17 -1.93 -6.37
CA THR A 472 1.05 -2.70 -6.11
C THR A 472 1.89 -2.95 -7.34
N VAL A 473 1.33 -2.84 -8.55
CA VAL A 473 2.13 -2.89 -9.79
C VAL A 473 3.14 -1.74 -9.85
N PHE A 474 2.78 -0.56 -9.32
CA PHE A 474 3.61 0.64 -9.38
C PHE A 474 4.30 0.93 -8.03
N PRO A 475 5.61 0.67 -7.91
CA PRO A 475 6.34 0.88 -6.64
C PRO A 475 6.23 2.30 -6.07
N GLU A 476 6.10 3.29 -6.93
CA GLU A 476 6.01 4.71 -6.56
C GLU A 476 4.77 5.01 -5.73
N VAL A 477 3.69 4.28 -5.95
CA VAL A 477 2.42 4.49 -5.25
C VAL A 477 2.57 4.18 -3.76
N MET A 478 3.21 3.06 -3.42
CA MET A 478 3.47 2.67 -2.03
C MET A 478 4.59 3.52 -1.41
N THR A 479 5.71 3.67 -2.12
CA THR A 479 6.88 4.39 -1.62
C THR A 479 6.57 5.86 -1.32
N ASN A 480 5.66 6.47 -2.06
CA ASN A 480 5.27 7.87 -1.88
C ASN A 480 3.93 8.03 -1.14
N ASP A 481 3.48 7.00 -0.43
CA ASP A 481 2.31 6.98 0.46
C ASP A 481 1.01 7.45 -0.20
N MET A 482 0.82 7.08 -1.47
CA MET A 482 -0.37 7.48 -2.21
C MET A 482 -1.50 6.47 -2.09
N ARG A 483 -1.20 5.22 -1.72
CA ARG A 483 -2.18 4.17 -1.58
C ARG A 483 -3.05 4.35 -0.35
N ASP A 484 -2.43 4.67 0.77
CA ASP A 484 -3.06 4.70 2.10
C ASP A 484 -3.39 6.11 2.58
N GLU A 485 -3.14 7.12 1.76
CA GLU A 485 -3.41 8.51 2.14
C GLU A 485 -4.91 8.76 2.23
N GLY A 486 -5.43 8.69 3.43
CA GLY A 486 -6.84 8.86 3.78
C GLY A 486 -7.44 7.57 4.27
N ASN A 487 -7.36 7.46 5.53
CA ASN A 487 -7.91 6.35 6.26
C ASN A 487 -9.43 6.27 6.07
N TYR A 488 -9.94 5.05 5.89
CA TYR A 488 -11.36 4.73 5.91
C TYR A 488 -12.08 5.06 7.20
N LEU A 489 -11.35 5.11 8.28
CA LEU A 489 -11.82 5.56 9.58
C LEU A 489 -11.93 7.08 9.52
N GLY A 490 -12.75 7.55 8.59
CA GLY A 490 -13.23 8.92 8.64
C GLY A 490 -13.78 9.17 10.04
N ASP A 491 -13.50 10.32 10.54
CA ASP A 491 -13.71 10.79 11.88
C ASP A 491 -15.15 10.77 12.38
N ASP A 492 -16.04 10.28 11.59
CA ASP A 492 -17.47 10.20 11.91
C ASP A 492 -17.99 8.82 11.55
N PRO A 493 -18.12 7.92 12.55
CA PRO A 493 -18.74 6.62 12.35
C PRO A 493 -20.23 6.73 11.93
N ASP A 494 -20.84 7.88 12.14
CA ASP A 494 -22.22 8.17 11.74
C ASP A 494 -22.30 8.95 10.43
N ASN A 495 -21.15 9.29 9.84
CA ASN A 495 -21.10 9.95 8.55
C ASN A 495 -21.44 8.94 7.45
N THR A 496 -22.71 8.66 7.34
CA THR A 496 -23.24 8.08 6.11
C THR A 496 -22.95 9.09 5.00
N PRO A 497 -22.14 8.73 4.01
CA PRO A 497 -21.82 9.64 2.94
C PRO A 497 -23.12 9.99 2.21
N ASP A 498 -23.57 11.20 2.37
CA ASP A 498 -24.41 11.77 1.36
C ASP A 498 -23.50 12.26 0.22
N GLU A 499 -24.01 12.37 -0.96
CA GLU A 499 -23.27 12.81 -2.13
C GLU A 499 -22.59 14.19 -1.95
N SER A 500 -22.90 14.93 -0.87
CA SER A 500 -22.37 16.23 -0.53
C SER A 500 -21.22 16.18 0.49
N ASN A 501 -21.10 15.08 1.23
CA ASN A 501 -20.08 14.87 2.25
C ASN A 501 -19.13 13.74 1.84
N GLU A 502 -18.36 13.98 0.79
CA GLU A 502 -17.25 13.06 0.49
C GLU A 502 -16.31 12.99 1.70
N PRO A 503 -15.86 11.78 2.08
CA PRO A 503 -14.91 11.65 3.16
C PRO A 503 -13.71 12.54 2.87
N LYS A 504 -13.45 13.48 3.75
CA LYS A 504 -12.39 14.49 3.62
C LYS A 504 -10.99 13.88 3.56
N ASN A 505 -10.89 12.58 3.72
CA ASN A 505 -9.69 11.80 3.94
C ASN A 505 -9.13 11.18 2.70
N GLY A 506 -9.38 11.66 1.54
CA GLY A 506 -8.78 11.07 0.39
C GLY A 506 -8.82 11.98 -0.80
N LYS A 507 -7.71 12.08 -1.46
CA LYS A 507 -7.61 12.83 -2.70
C LYS A 507 -7.42 11.87 -3.85
N ASN A 508 -8.29 11.91 -4.85
CA ASN A 508 -7.96 11.31 -6.12
C ASN A 508 -6.60 11.87 -6.58
N ARG A 509 -5.71 11.01 -7.08
CA ARG A 509 -4.38 11.41 -7.52
C ARG A 509 -4.28 11.35 -9.03
N TYR A 510 -3.89 12.45 -9.62
CA TYR A 510 -3.56 12.52 -11.04
C TYR A 510 -2.08 12.18 -11.24
N PHE A 511 -1.80 11.28 -12.16
CA PHE A 511 -0.44 10.85 -12.51
C PHE A 511 -0.02 11.48 -13.82
N PRO A 512 0.95 12.42 -13.79
CA PRO A 512 1.54 12.94 -15.02
C PRO A 512 2.41 11.87 -15.69
N ASP A 513 2.56 11.99 -17.00
CA ASP A 513 3.47 11.13 -17.76
C ASP A 513 4.89 11.18 -17.18
N GLY A 514 5.56 10.03 -17.06
CA GLY A 514 6.91 9.91 -16.50
C GLY A 514 7.00 9.80 -14.97
N TYR A 515 5.90 9.90 -14.23
CA TYR A 515 5.94 9.67 -12.78
C TYR A 515 6.06 8.20 -12.43
N LEU A 516 5.24 7.35 -13.06
CA LEU A 516 5.27 5.91 -12.86
C LEU A 516 6.30 5.25 -13.79
N ASP A 517 7.19 4.44 -13.25
CA ASP A 517 8.18 3.73 -14.05
C ASP A 517 7.51 2.70 -14.98
N GLY A 518 7.96 2.67 -16.24
CA GLY A 518 7.39 1.78 -17.26
C GLY A 518 5.99 2.15 -17.74
N VAL A 519 5.46 3.33 -17.39
CA VAL A 519 4.14 3.82 -17.83
C VAL A 519 4.30 5.04 -18.71
N THR A 520 3.58 5.05 -19.82
CA THR A 520 3.38 6.23 -20.67
C THR A 520 1.91 6.46 -20.92
N VAL A 521 1.47 7.70 -20.81
CA VAL A 521 0.09 8.11 -21.12
C VAL A 521 0.17 9.20 -22.20
N ASN A 522 -0.29 8.88 -23.38
CA ASN A 522 -0.24 9.76 -24.54
C ASN A 522 -1.60 10.36 -24.86
N ASN A 523 -1.62 11.28 -25.82
CA ASN A 523 -2.78 12.04 -26.25
C ASN A 523 -3.37 12.89 -25.11
N ASP A 524 -4.68 13.07 -25.10
CA ASP A 524 -5.41 13.78 -24.04
C ASP A 524 -5.91 12.83 -22.95
N GLY A 525 -5.18 11.72 -22.74
CA GLY A 525 -5.49 10.74 -21.71
C GLY A 525 -5.03 11.18 -20.32
N HIS A 526 -5.82 10.84 -19.33
CA HIS A 526 -5.54 11.17 -17.93
C HIS A 526 -5.65 9.92 -17.06
N LEU A 527 -4.56 9.61 -16.35
CA LEU A 527 -4.49 8.50 -15.41
C LEU A 527 -4.73 9.01 -14.00
N VAL A 528 -5.70 8.43 -13.32
CA VAL A 528 -6.12 8.83 -11.98
C VAL A 528 -6.26 7.60 -11.09
N LEU A 529 -5.61 7.61 -9.94
CA LEU A 529 -5.94 6.71 -8.84
C LEU A 529 -7.11 7.32 -8.07
N ARG A 530 -8.23 6.62 -8.08
CA ARG A 530 -9.38 6.99 -7.26
C ARG A 530 -9.24 6.30 -5.93
N ARG A 531 -9.36 7.10 -4.93
CA ARG A 531 -9.24 6.59 -3.57
C ARG A 531 -10.43 5.78 -3.16
N PRO A 532 -10.22 4.91 -2.17
CA PRO A 532 -11.28 4.10 -1.64
C PRO A 532 -12.45 4.99 -1.25
N HIS A 533 -13.55 4.71 -1.87
CA HIS A 533 -14.84 5.29 -1.52
C HIS A 533 -15.69 4.17 -0.95
N LEU A 534 -16.50 4.49 0.06
CA LEU A 534 -17.39 3.56 0.71
C LEU A 534 -18.35 2.80 -0.25
N TYR A 535 -18.47 3.25 -1.48
CA TYR A 535 -19.32 2.65 -2.50
C TYR A 535 -18.55 1.93 -3.61
N TYR A 536 -17.20 1.94 -3.59
CA TYR A 536 -16.44 1.23 -4.61
C TYR A 536 -16.23 -0.22 -4.17
N TRP A 537 -16.74 -1.12 -4.97
CA TRP A 537 -16.67 -2.55 -4.81
C TRP A 537 -15.41 -3.12 -5.50
N SER A 538 -14.33 -2.37 -5.39
CA SER A 538 -13.07 -2.69 -6.02
C SER A 538 -12.21 -3.57 -5.14
N TRP A 539 -11.29 -4.28 -5.73
CA TRP A 539 -10.29 -5.06 -5.03
C TRP A 539 -9.47 -4.13 -4.12
N GLN A 540 -9.44 -4.46 -2.84
CA GLN A 540 -8.68 -3.70 -1.84
C GLN A 540 -9.07 -2.21 -1.70
N GLY A 541 -10.19 -1.81 -2.27
CA GLY A 541 -10.85 -0.55 -1.98
C GLY A 541 -10.42 0.66 -2.77
N ASP A 542 -9.50 0.55 -3.70
CA ASP A 542 -9.15 1.63 -4.63
C ASP A 542 -9.46 1.23 -6.09
N GLU A 543 -9.37 2.15 -7.01
CA GLU A 543 -9.54 1.89 -8.44
C GLU A 543 -8.75 2.88 -9.28
N TRP A 544 -8.31 2.42 -10.44
CA TRP A 544 -7.64 3.25 -11.41
C TRP A 544 -8.55 3.61 -12.55
N ASN A 545 -8.45 4.85 -13.02
CA ASN A 545 -9.25 5.34 -14.13
C ASN A 545 -8.39 6.02 -15.18
N LEU A 546 -8.68 5.71 -16.44
CA LEU A 546 -8.22 6.45 -17.59
C LEU A 546 -9.38 7.25 -18.16
N PHE A 547 -9.16 8.52 -18.44
CA PHE A 547 -10.15 9.44 -18.98
C PHE A 547 -9.67 10.08 -20.27
N GLY A 548 -10.61 10.50 -21.11
CA GLY A 548 -10.33 11.21 -22.36
C GLY A 548 -9.91 10.30 -23.51
N ASP A 549 -9.19 10.84 -24.48
CA ASP A 549 -8.62 10.09 -25.60
C ASP A 549 -7.34 9.40 -25.15
N TYR A 550 -7.47 8.44 -24.24
CA TYR A 550 -6.34 7.77 -23.63
C TYR A 550 -5.61 6.82 -24.59
N ASP A 551 -4.32 6.79 -24.43
CA ASP A 551 -3.40 5.85 -25.04
C ASP A 551 -2.30 5.54 -24.02
N MET A 552 -2.55 4.59 -23.14
CA MET A 552 -1.66 4.21 -22.06
C MET A 552 -0.92 2.92 -22.40
N THR A 553 0.40 2.95 -22.19
CA THR A 553 1.23 1.75 -22.21
C THR A 553 1.84 1.56 -20.84
N PHE A 554 1.83 0.34 -20.32
CA PHE A 554 2.52 0.01 -19.09
C PHE A 554 3.30 -1.29 -19.21
N ARG A 555 4.44 -1.34 -18.50
CA ARG A 555 5.22 -2.56 -18.36
C ARG A 555 4.47 -3.52 -17.45
N ILE A 556 4.22 -4.74 -17.92
CA ILE A 556 3.58 -5.76 -17.10
C ILE A 556 4.53 -6.30 -16.03
N PRO A 557 4.01 -6.82 -14.92
CA PRO A 557 4.80 -7.59 -13.97
C PRO A 557 5.51 -8.75 -14.68
N PRO A 558 6.73 -9.13 -14.24
CA PRO A 558 7.46 -10.22 -14.86
C PRO A 558 6.75 -11.55 -14.64
N VAL A 559 6.78 -12.40 -15.65
CA VAL A 559 6.36 -13.80 -15.50
C VAL A 559 7.53 -14.66 -15.01
N PRO A 560 7.31 -15.64 -14.13
CA PRO A 560 8.39 -16.41 -13.51
C PRO A 560 9.09 -17.38 -14.49
N PHE A 561 8.43 -17.77 -15.57
CA PHE A 561 8.95 -18.67 -16.62
C PHE A 561 8.35 -18.34 -17.97
N SER A 562 9.07 -18.66 -19.02
CA SER A 562 8.62 -18.48 -20.41
C SER A 562 7.52 -19.48 -20.77
N GLY A 563 6.61 -19.05 -21.65
CA GLY A 563 5.54 -19.90 -22.15
C GLY A 563 4.28 -19.09 -22.41
N GLU A 564 3.18 -19.81 -22.63
CA GLU A 564 1.88 -19.21 -22.91
C GLU A 564 1.20 -18.76 -21.62
N TRP A 565 0.89 -17.46 -21.57
CA TRP A 565 0.22 -16.81 -20.44
C TRP A 565 -1.07 -16.13 -20.91
N GLN A 566 -2.06 -16.15 -20.05
CA GLN A 566 -3.29 -15.39 -20.20
C GLN A 566 -3.28 -14.20 -19.25
N PHE A 567 -3.50 -13.02 -19.82
CA PHE A 567 -3.58 -11.75 -19.08
C PHE A 567 -5.02 -11.35 -18.92
N ARG A 568 -5.40 -10.98 -17.70
CA ARG A 568 -6.75 -10.57 -17.36
C ARG A 568 -6.74 -9.28 -16.57
N LEU A 569 -7.87 -8.61 -16.62
CA LEU A 569 -8.09 -7.34 -15.92
C LEU A 569 -9.37 -7.43 -15.11
N GLY A 570 -9.31 -7.06 -13.83
CA GLY A 570 -10.47 -6.77 -13.02
C GLY A 570 -11.01 -5.39 -13.34
N PHE A 571 -12.28 -5.29 -13.68
CA PHE A 571 -12.93 -4.03 -14.00
C PHE A 571 -14.44 -4.09 -13.83
N CYS A 572 -15.07 -2.93 -13.76
CA CYS A 572 -16.51 -2.79 -13.76
C CYS A 572 -16.98 -2.25 -15.12
N SER A 573 -17.89 -2.95 -15.81
CA SER A 573 -18.51 -2.44 -17.02
C SER A 573 -19.81 -1.70 -16.69
N ILE A 574 -19.91 -0.47 -17.19
CA ILE A 574 -21.11 0.36 -17.10
C ILE A 574 -21.30 1.13 -18.42
N PRO A 575 -22.50 1.63 -18.72
CA PRO A 575 -22.80 2.30 -19.99
C PRO A 575 -21.91 3.52 -20.31
N THR A 576 -21.27 4.11 -19.31
CA THR A 576 -20.38 5.29 -19.47
C THR A 576 -18.96 4.92 -19.89
N ARG A 577 -18.57 3.65 -19.82
CA ARG A 577 -17.27 3.17 -20.26
C ARG A 577 -17.22 3.17 -21.81
N GLY A 578 -16.04 3.31 -22.35
CA GLY A 578 -15.85 3.33 -23.80
C GLY A 578 -15.56 1.94 -24.42
N VAL A 579 -15.10 1.98 -25.64
CA VAL A 579 -14.54 0.80 -26.35
C VAL A 579 -13.03 0.94 -26.36
N MET A 580 -12.33 -0.14 -26.01
CA MET A 580 -10.87 -0.14 -25.84
C MET A 580 -10.21 -1.22 -26.70
N GLN A 581 -9.15 -0.87 -27.41
CA GLN A 581 -8.27 -1.83 -28.09
C GLN A 581 -7.07 -2.13 -27.20
N VAL A 582 -6.82 -3.41 -26.99
CA VAL A 582 -5.65 -3.92 -26.27
C VAL A 582 -4.55 -4.27 -27.26
N TYR A 583 -3.31 -3.94 -26.89
CA TYR A 583 -2.10 -4.38 -27.61
C TYR A 583 -1.16 -5.06 -26.62
N PHE A 584 -0.46 -6.08 -27.08
CA PHE A 584 0.64 -6.71 -26.37
C PHE A 584 1.91 -6.57 -27.21
N ASP A 585 2.96 -5.98 -26.66
CA ASP A 585 4.20 -5.65 -27.38
C ASP A 585 3.95 -5.00 -28.76
N GLY A 586 3.04 -4.03 -28.78
CA GLY A 586 2.66 -3.27 -29.97
C GLY A 586 1.74 -4.02 -30.95
N LYS A 587 1.42 -5.29 -30.72
CA LYS A 587 0.52 -6.07 -31.56
C LYS A 587 -0.90 -6.03 -31.02
N PRO A 588 -1.92 -5.68 -31.86
CA PRO A 588 -3.31 -5.68 -31.39
C PRO A 588 -3.77 -7.09 -31.02
N GLN A 589 -4.49 -7.19 -29.92
CA GLN A 589 -5.01 -8.42 -29.35
C GLN A 589 -6.53 -8.45 -29.51
N GLY A 590 -7.03 -9.47 -30.19
CA GLY A 590 -8.45 -9.68 -30.39
C GLY A 590 -9.19 -8.51 -31.05
N ILE A 591 -10.50 -8.47 -30.87
CA ILE A 591 -11.36 -7.34 -31.24
C ILE A 591 -11.40 -6.31 -30.09
N PRO A 592 -11.68 -5.03 -30.37
CA PRO A 592 -11.83 -4.03 -29.31
C PRO A 592 -12.85 -4.48 -28.26
N LEU A 593 -12.50 -4.27 -27.00
CA LEU A 593 -13.36 -4.59 -25.86
C LEU A 593 -14.41 -3.49 -25.70
N ASP A 594 -15.68 -3.87 -25.83
CA ASP A 594 -16.80 -2.98 -25.54
C ASP A 594 -17.11 -3.00 -24.05
N MET A 595 -16.64 -1.98 -23.34
CA MET A 595 -16.79 -1.83 -21.90
C MET A 595 -18.12 -1.21 -21.50
N THR A 596 -18.93 -0.79 -22.51
CA THR A 596 -20.29 -0.25 -22.28
C THR A 596 -21.31 -1.35 -22.05
N LYS A 597 -20.95 -2.59 -22.35
CA LYS A 597 -21.84 -3.75 -22.23
C LYS A 597 -21.81 -4.32 -20.83
N ASP A 598 -22.92 -4.26 -20.15
CA ASP A 598 -23.15 -5.01 -18.92
C ASP A 598 -23.21 -6.51 -19.26
N LEU A 599 -22.26 -7.27 -18.72
CA LEU A 599 -22.20 -8.71 -18.91
C LEU A 599 -23.45 -9.43 -18.37
N ASN A 600 -24.13 -8.89 -17.38
CA ASN A 600 -25.34 -9.47 -16.83
C ASN A 600 -26.57 -9.27 -17.72
N THR A 601 -26.73 -8.07 -18.27
CA THR A 601 -27.94 -7.71 -19.03
C THR A 601 -27.75 -7.85 -20.52
N ASP A 602 -26.58 -7.44 -21.04
CA ASP A 602 -26.34 -7.34 -22.47
C ASP A 602 -25.68 -8.60 -23.05
N MET A 603 -24.98 -9.38 -22.22
CA MET A 603 -24.28 -10.60 -22.66
C MET A 603 -24.95 -11.90 -22.19
N TYR A 604 -26.13 -11.82 -21.62
CA TYR A 604 -26.97 -12.98 -21.24
C TYR A 604 -26.31 -13.94 -20.24
N LEU A 605 -25.49 -13.44 -19.32
CA LEU A 605 -24.82 -14.28 -18.34
C LEU A 605 -25.71 -14.69 -17.16
N GLY A 606 -26.98 -14.32 -17.20
CA GLY A 606 -27.97 -14.73 -16.23
C GLY A 606 -27.99 -13.89 -14.94
N ASP A 607 -28.94 -14.22 -14.11
CA ASP A 607 -29.28 -13.47 -12.90
C ASP A 607 -28.37 -13.77 -11.69
N ARG A 608 -27.15 -14.24 -11.89
CA ARG A 608 -26.28 -14.61 -10.77
C ARG A 608 -26.17 -13.48 -9.74
N TYR A 609 -25.93 -12.26 -10.21
CA TYR A 609 -25.79 -11.11 -9.34
C TYR A 609 -27.11 -10.55 -8.84
N LYS A 610 -28.19 -10.82 -9.55
CA LYS A 610 -29.55 -10.49 -9.08
C LYS A 610 -30.10 -11.52 -8.13
N ASN A 611 -29.57 -12.74 -8.15
CA ASN A 611 -30.07 -13.83 -7.33
C ASN A 611 -28.95 -14.75 -6.86
N TYR A 612 -28.10 -14.23 -5.96
CA TYR A 612 -27.03 -14.99 -5.30
C TYR A 612 -27.52 -16.31 -4.70
N ASP A 613 -28.69 -16.28 -4.08
CA ASP A 613 -29.31 -17.47 -3.51
C ASP A 613 -29.60 -18.56 -4.54
N ALA A 614 -29.94 -18.18 -5.77
CA ALA A 614 -30.15 -19.11 -6.86
C ALA A 614 -28.83 -19.72 -7.33
N TYR A 615 -27.77 -18.90 -7.45
CA TYR A 615 -26.44 -19.40 -7.80
C TYR A 615 -25.87 -20.36 -6.74
N MET A 616 -26.03 -20.04 -5.46
CA MET A 616 -25.58 -20.92 -4.37
C MET A 616 -26.29 -22.25 -4.33
N LYS A 617 -27.50 -22.34 -4.90
CA LYS A 617 -28.29 -23.58 -5.01
C LYS A 617 -27.98 -24.38 -6.26
N MET A 618 -27.18 -23.85 -7.20
CA MET A 618 -26.74 -24.59 -8.39
C MET A 618 -25.87 -25.78 -7.97
N THR A 619 -26.00 -26.85 -8.70
CA THR A 619 -25.08 -27.99 -8.59
C THR A 619 -23.70 -27.60 -9.12
N ASP A 620 -22.69 -28.41 -8.83
CA ASP A 620 -21.34 -28.17 -9.31
C ASP A 620 -21.27 -28.21 -10.84
N GLU A 621 -22.09 -29.09 -11.50
CA GLU A 621 -22.19 -29.16 -12.93
C GLU A 621 -22.82 -27.88 -13.52
N GLU A 622 -23.86 -27.34 -12.91
CA GLU A 622 -24.50 -26.09 -13.35
C GLU A 622 -23.53 -24.88 -13.18
N LYS A 623 -22.78 -24.84 -12.09
CA LYS A 623 -21.74 -23.84 -11.90
C LYS A 623 -20.61 -23.97 -12.93
N ALA A 624 -20.17 -25.19 -13.23
CA ALA A 624 -19.16 -25.45 -14.24
C ALA A 624 -19.61 -25.01 -15.64
N GLU A 625 -20.85 -25.30 -16.02
CA GLU A 625 -21.38 -24.84 -17.31
C GLU A 625 -21.52 -23.32 -17.36
N TYR A 626 -21.91 -22.69 -16.27
CA TYR A 626 -21.93 -21.22 -16.15
C TYR A 626 -20.53 -20.62 -16.38
N GLN A 627 -19.50 -21.14 -15.71
CA GLN A 627 -18.11 -20.70 -15.89
C GLN A 627 -17.62 -20.90 -17.34
N LYS A 628 -18.02 -21.98 -17.96
CA LYS A 628 -17.70 -22.26 -19.37
C LYS A 628 -18.32 -21.23 -20.32
N VAL A 629 -19.55 -20.81 -20.06
CA VAL A 629 -20.21 -19.74 -20.83
C VAL A 629 -19.45 -18.44 -20.68
N LEU A 630 -19.07 -18.08 -19.44
CA LEU A 630 -18.24 -16.89 -19.16
C LEU A 630 -16.92 -16.94 -19.96
N LYS A 631 -16.19 -18.05 -19.88
CA LYS A 631 -14.92 -18.24 -20.61
C LYS A 631 -15.09 -18.06 -22.12
N ASN A 632 -16.16 -18.58 -22.68
CA ASN A 632 -16.47 -18.41 -24.09
C ASN A 632 -16.75 -16.96 -24.49
N LEU A 633 -17.21 -16.15 -23.55
CA LEU A 633 -17.41 -14.71 -23.72
C LEU A 633 -16.13 -13.89 -23.40
N GLY A 634 -15.03 -14.55 -23.10
CA GLY A 634 -13.75 -13.93 -22.78
C GLY A 634 -13.71 -13.28 -21.38
N ALA A 635 -14.46 -13.84 -20.44
CA ALA A 635 -14.53 -13.33 -19.09
C ALA A 635 -14.43 -14.46 -18.06
N TYR A 636 -14.10 -14.09 -16.85
CA TYR A 636 -14.20 -14.91 -15.67
C TYR A 636 -15.02 -14.17 -14.62
N ASP A 637 -15.57 -14.94 -13.73
CA ASP A 637 -16.13 -14.43 -12.50
C ASP A 637 -15.10 -13.64 -11.70
N ASP A 638 -15.58 -12.71 -10.92
CA ASP A 638 -14.71 -11.91 -10.06
C ASP A 638 -14.04 -12.72 -8.94
N GLY A 639 -14.62 -13.86 -8.55
CA GLY A 639 -14.10 -14.70 -7.46
C GLY A 639 -14.44 -14.15 -6.07
N ARG A 640 -14.21 -14.96 -5.02
CA ARG A 640 -14.52 -14.58 -3.63
C ARG A 640 -13.57 -13.53 -3.05
N SER A 641 -12.40 -13.43 -3.58
CA SER A 641 -11.31 -12.63 -3.03
C SER A 641 -11.36 -11.16 -3.38
N GLN A 642 -12.40 -10.72 -4.10
CA GLN A 642 -12.58 -9.31 -4.43
C GLN A 642 -13.29 -8.48 -3.38
N LEU A 643 -13.56 -9.12 -2.26
CA LEU A 643 -14.63 -8.67 -1.44
C LEU A 643 -14.15 -7.77 -0.33
N ILE A 644 -14.18 -6.53 -0.63
CA ILE A 644 -14.78 -5.58 0.29
C ILE A 644 -16.29 -5.69 0.02
N GLY A 645 -16.95 -6.71 0.51
CA GLY A 645 -18.35 -6.99 0.23
C GLY A 645 -19.20 -6.86 1.47
N GLN A 646 -20.47 -6.60 1.27
CA GLN A 646 -21.45 -6.67 2.35
C GLN A 646 -21.46 -8.09 2.92
N LYS A 647 -21.57 -8.18 4.23
CA LYS A 647 -21.63 -9.42 5.00
C LYS A 647 -22.61 -10.47 4.42
N ASP A 648 -23.67 -10.00 3.79
CA ASP A 648 -24.74 -10.83 3.23
C ASP A 648 -24.57 -11.14 1.73
N HIS A 649 -23.56 -10.55 1.08
CA HIS A 649 -23.29 -10.73 -0.34
C HIS A 649 -21.77 -10.88 -0.58
N PRO A 650 -21.21 -12.01 -0.21
CA PRO A 650 -19.77 -12.25 -0.28
C PRO A 650 -19.21 -12.31 -1.72
N LEU A 651 -20.01 -12.18 -2.75
CA LEU A 651 -19.59 -12.17 -4.15
C LEU A 651 -19.83 -10.83 -4.84
N GLY A 652 -19.56 -9.71 -4.16
CA GLY A 652 -19.68 -8.39 -4.75
C GLY A 652 -21.06 -8.13 -5.39
N ASN A 653 -21.77 -7.16 -4.87
CA ASN A 653 -23.10 -6.83 -5.36
C ASN A 653 -23.04 -5.82 -6.52
N ALA A 654 -21.85 -5.43 -6.95
CA ALA A 654 -21.70 -4.55 -8.08
C ALA A 654 -21.99 -5.33 -9.37
N SER A 655 -23.15 -5.08 -9.92
CA SER A 655 -23.45 -5.52 -11.27
C SER A 655 -22.34 -5.03 -12.18
N GLY A 656 -21.60 -5.94 -12.81
CA GLY A 656 -20.60 -5.58 -13.78
C GLY A 656 -19.12 -5.75 -13.36
N MET A 657 -18.83 -6.26 -12.18
CA MET A 657 -17.46 -6.63 -11.79
C MET A 657 -17.09 -8.00 -12.39
N TYR A 658 -16.04 -8.05 -13.20
CA TYR A 658 -15.55 -9.25 -13.87
C TYR A 658 -14.05 -9.21 -14.07
N ARG A 659 -13.48 -10.39 -14.28
CA ARG A 659 -12.13 -10.56 -14.82
C ARG A 659 -12.21 -10.73 -16.34
N ARG A 660 -11.77 -9.73 -17.07
CA ARG A 660 -11.79 -9.77 -18.54
C ARG A 660 -10.47 -10.29 -19.08
N ILE A 661 -10.52 -11.27 -19.99
CA ILE A 661 -9.34 -11.71 -20.72
C ILE A 661 -8.93 -10.59 -21.67
N LEU A 662 -7.71 -10.09 -21.52
CA LEU A 662 -7.10 -9.09 -22.39
C LEU A 662 -6.43 -9.72 -23.58
N CYS A 663 -5.61 -10.73 -23.33
CA CYS A 663 -4.91 -11.49 -24.36
C CYS A 663 -4.39 -12.82 -23.80
N GLN A 664 -3.98 -13.68 -24.72
CA GLN A 664 -3.33 -14.94 -24.46
C GLN A 664 -2.18 -15.07 -25.45
N THR A 665 -0.96 -15.18 -24.97
CA THR A 665 0.24 -15.10 -25.81
C THR A 665 1.44 -15.77 -25.15
N ASP A 666 2.42 -16.15 -25.97
CA ASP A 666 3.72 -16.60 -25.49
C ASP A 666 4.53 -15.40 -24.96
N VAL A 667 5.16 -15.58 -23.81
CA VAL A 667 5.94 -14.57 -23.10
C VAL A 667 7.34 -15.12 -22.81
N ASP A 668 8.35 -14.31 -23.08
CA ASP A 668 9.74 -14.58 -22.74
C ASP A 668 10.06 -13.94 -21.38
N CYS A 669 10.19 -14.74 -20.32
CA CYS A 669 10.41 -14.26 -18.96
C CYS A 669 11.70 -13.48 -18.76
N THR A 670 12.60 -13.45 -19.74
CA THR A 670 13.89 -12.72 -19.68
C THR A 670 13.80 -11.30 -20.22
N LYS A 671 12.62 -10.86 -20.66
CA LYS A 671 12.40 -9.56 -21.27
C LYS A 671 11.27 -8.80 -20.60
N ASP A 672 11.32 -7.48 -20.72
CA ASP A 672 10.21 -6.63 -20.40
C ASP A 672 9.14 -6.74 -21.47
N HIS A 673 7.89 -6.85 -21.07
CA HIS A 673 6.74 -6.87 -21.93
C HIS A 673 5.77 -5.75 -21.57
N TYR A 674 5.00 -5.29 -22.57
CA TYR A 674 4.15 -4.12 -22.43
C TYR A 674 2.73 -4.40 -22.90
N ILE A 675 1.76 -3.97 -22.10
CA ILE A 675 0.36 -3.89 -22.52
C ILE A 675 0.02 -2.41 -22.78
N ARG A 676 -0.72 -2.18 -23.87
CA ARG A 676 -1.22 -0.86 -24.24
C ARG A 676 -2.73 -0.88 -24.34
N PHE A 677 -3.35 0.08 -23.67
CA PHE A 677 -4.77 0.38 -23.73
C PHE A 677 -4.99 1.64 -24.55
N ARG A 678 -5.71 1.49 -25.66
CA ARG A 678 -6.03 2.63 -26.51
C ARG A 678 -7.54 2.73 -26.69
N VAL A 679 -8.07 3.91 -26.41
CA VAL A 679 -9.48 4.18 -26.67
C VAL A 679 -9.78 4.08 -28.17
N ALA A 680 -10.88 3.39 -28.50
CA ALA A 680 -11.44 3.31 -29.83
C ALA A 680 -12.78 4.07 -29.83
N SER A 681 -12.71 5.41 -29.73
CA SER A 681 -13.89 6.26 -29.66
C SER A 681 -14.60 6.32 -31.02
N ASP A 682 -15.92 6.31 -31.01
CA ASP A 682 -16.75 6.60 -32.18
C ASP A 682 -17.01 8.10 -32.40
N GLY A 683 -16.34 8.95 -31.60
CA GLY A 683 -16.47 10.41 -31.68
C GLY A 683 -17.73 11.00 -31.07
N LYS A 684 -18.56 10.18 -30.40
CA LYS A 684 -19.85 10.63 -29.82
C LYS A 684 -19.80 10.94 -28.32
N GLY A 685 -18.67 10.70 -27.67
CA GLY A 685 -18.68 10.67 -26.22
C GLY A 685 -17.79 11.68 -25.56
N ASN A 686 -18.35 12.48 -24.68
CA ASN A 686 -17.61 13.22 -23.67
C ASN A 686 -17.07 12.34 -22.53
N ASN A 687 -17.28 11.01 -22.60
CA ASN A 687 -17.06 10.11 -21.48
C ASN A 687 -16.32 8.85 -21.91
N ASN A 688 -15.14 9.02 -22.51
CA ASN A 688 -14.22 7.89 -22.63
C ASN A 688 -13.60 7.66 -21.24
N GLU A 689 -14.22 6.84 -20.46
CA GLU A 689 -13.73 6.43 -19.15
C GLU A 689 -13.41 4.95 -19.19
N PHE A 690 -12.28 4.55 -18.68
CA PHE A 690 -11.91 3.17 -18.49
C PHE A 690 -11.42 2.99 -17.04
N MET A 691 -12.14 2.17 -16.30
CA MET A 691 -11.79 1.82 -14.92
C MET A 691 -11.14 0.45 -14.91
N PHE A 692 -10.07 0.31 -14.20
CA PHE A 692 -9.40 -0.96 -13.94
C PHE A 692 -8.94 -1.01 -12.47
N ASP A 693 -8.85 -2.20 -11.95
CA ASP A 693 -8.72 -2.45 -10.53
C ASP A 693 -7.48 -3.32 -10.26
N PHE A 694 -7.51 -4.56 -10.68
CA PHE A 694 -6.38 -5.48 -10.54
C PHE A 694 -6.00 -6.14 -11.86
N PHE A 695 -4.78 -6.63 -11.90
CA PHE A 695 -4.21 -7.32 -13.05
C PHE A 695 -3.89 -8.77 -12.69
N GLU A 696 -4.25 -9.71 -13.58
CA GLU A 696 -3.90 -11.11 -13.41
C GLU A 696 -3.06 -11.64 -14.55
N MET A 697 -2.09 -12.47 -14.18
CA MET A 697 -1.29 -13.29 -15.07
C MET A 697 -1.51 -14.75 -14.72
N VAL A 698 -1.93 -15.55 -15.68
CA VAL A 698 -2.28 -16.95 -15.46
C VAL A 698 -1.55 -17.84 -16.46
N PRO A 699 -0.70 -18.78 -16.01
CA PRO A 699 0.03 -19.66 -16.90
C PRO A 699 -0.90 -20.69 -17.53
N LYS A 700 -0.52 -21.20 -18.70
CA LYS A 700 -1.26 -22.24 -19.43
C LYS A 700 -1.54 -23.48 -18.59
N SER A 701 -0.60 -23.86 -17.73
CA SER A 701 -0.74 -24.97 -16.79
C SER A 701 -1.93 -24.83 -15.83
N VAL A 702 -2.43 -23.59 -15.63
CA VAL A 702 -3.54 -23.29 -14.74
C VAL A 702 -4.84 -23.09 -15.52
N TYR A 703 -4.85 -22.24 -16.57
CA TYR A 703 -6.10 -21.90 -17.25
C TYR A 703 -6.56 -22.91 -18.32
N ALA A 704 -5.66 -23.72 -18.88
CA ALA A 704 -5.96 -24.61 -19.99
C ALA A 704 -6.24 -26.07 -19.56
N VAL A 705 -6.36 -26.31 -18.26
CA VAL A 705 -6.62 -27.68 -17.80
C VAL A 705 -8.06 -28.05 -18.10
N ASP A 706 -8.23 -29.02 -18.98
CA ASP A 706 -9.54 -29.55 -19.38
C ASP A 706 -10.21 -30.29 -18.21
N GLY A 707 -11.08 -29.62 -17.50
CA GLY A 707 -12.14 -30.23 -16.68
C GLY A 707 -11.78 -31.01 -15.42
N GLU A 708 -10.53 -31.45 -15.26
CA GLU A 708 -10.07 -32.22 -14.09
C GLU A 708 -8.81 -31.64 -13.42
N GLY A 709 -8.33 -30.53 -13.93
CA GLY A 709 -7.18 -29.85 -13.32
C GLY A 709 -7.60 -28.94 -12.21
N ALA A 710 -6.64 -28.55 -11.40
CA ALA A 710 -6.81 -27.58 -10.35
C ALA A 710 -7.70 -26.44 -10.84
N MET A 711 -8.91 -26.37 -10.31
CA MET A 711 -9.75 -25.19 -10.50
C MET A 711 -8.88 -24.00 -10.22
N GLU A 712 -8.94 -22.98 -11.05
CA GLU A 712 -8.41 -21.70 -10.61
C GLU A 712 -9.03 -21.51 -9.24
N ASP A 713 -8.21 -21.66 -8.21
CA ASP A 713 -8.68 -21.44 -6.86
C ASP A 713 -9.30 -20.06 -6.87
N ASP A 714 -10.61 -20.01 -6.75
CA ASP A 714 -11.31 -18.77 -6.46
C ASP A 714 -10.88 -18.38 -5.05
N LEU A 715 -9.78 -17.64 -4.99
CA LEU A 715 -9.27 -17.08 -3.76
C LEU A 715 -10.31 -16.22 -3.09
#